data_9c13e45ee2cf38788ee92b81deb90a5a
#
_entry.id   9c13e45ee2cf38788ee92b81deb90a5a
#
_cell.length_a   1.000
_cell.length_b   1.000
_cell.length_c   1.000
_cell.angle_alpha   90.00
_cell.angle_beta   90.00
_cell.angle_gamma   90.00
#
_symmetry.space_group_name_H-M   'P 1'
#
loop_
_entity.id
_entity.type
_entity.pdbx_description
1 polymer ?
#
loop_
_entity_poly.entity_id
_entity_poly.type
_entity_poly.pdbx_seq_one_letter_code
_entity_poly.pdbx_strand_id
1 'polypeptide(L)'
;MRGWILLGLLGLASAARADETALHYGPAPAWAKPPPAPTRQAPLAGAPLQLLLWDTQSVLRPEGEDTYFAYSAKILSPQGLALGNLTQVWDPQTESVTVNRLAIRRGDQVIDVLATDKFDLLRREQNLEQAMLDGRLTAHVEIKGLQVGDILDFAVTRTHRDPLLAGHPQFAMGLPQGSMEGRLRVLSTWTSAAKVAVRMTPDLPKSAPGAHQLDVEADGLAPLTPIDHAPGRYQARRFMQVSGFSSWRDISALMAPLYASAAALAADSPVKAEAAKIRAATPDPQLRMMQALALVQDQVRYVFVGLDSGGYRPARADDTWSRRFGDCKGKTVLLLALLKELGVEAEPVMADINGGDGLNERLPMLAFNHVLVRARVGGKSYWLDGTRSGDTVLKELETYPYGWGLPVRTVGADLERHDKPPLAYPASEMLLKVDATAGLDAPAAISVDVVLRGDAAYAANRGLAAVPREQAYQGLINGFHKDYPWIDIKTVTWAYDPARREMAWKMSGSGKMDWANDTAGRPWRWFEVDDSGFGRIDPVTRPKEQDQAASYAVNFPAYDRWVVAVRLPKTAKDGVLGFDGGDVTETIGGRRLFRRARMQGEYMLMYRSVRSLGPEITAAEAQASEARREGFKPRIVFIRAGPRPAAVESAAEPAAGDAEGWLKAAIRKGTTGDSAASLADADKALKAKPDWAPALAVRAAALTALQRFPEAAEVGKGLYARNKNPTADQLYSYIGFLLSVKETDEADRKAGEMIASFPKDPRGYVQRAMIWQARHDLSKALAAADQAVQVAPQQDLGERSRAAILSAMGRRDEAVEAAEAAVRAEPDDPINVMNLALVSSQAGRQDDARAAFDERLRMNPWAPEVWLARADAEAHSGKPATAIAQLDEALTLFPASAALLNGRCWTRAMAGIELAAAEKDCDAALAQKKDDLPTLDSRAFVSFRQGRYKDAIARYDAILAIRPDFAPSQYARGLAKLKAGDVAGGQSDIAAAKAKAPDVEQIYADLRGNPADGRPAGAPR
;
A
#
# COMPACT_ATOMS: atom_id res chain seq x y z
N MET A 1 65.54 56.11 28.82
CA MET A 1 65.19 56.03 30.24
C MET A 1 64.28 54.88 30.47
N ARG A 2 64.61 54.06 31.41
CA ARG A 2 64.11 52.76 31.72
C ARG A 2 62.63 52.77 32.19
N GLY A 3 61.77 51.95 31.68
CA GLY A 3 60.40 51.64 32.18
C GLY A 3 60.21 50.13 32.26
N TRP A 4 60.09 49.63 33.46
CA TRP A 4 59.92 48.23 33.81
C TRP A 4 58.50 47.77 33.47
N ILE A 5 58.36 46.63 32.76
CA ILE A 5 57.12 45.91 32.54
C ILE A 5 57.07 44.72 33.50
N LEU A 6 56.11 44.74 34.42
CA LEU A 6 55.74 43.62 35.28
C LEU A 6 55.02 42.58 34.43
N LEU A 7 55.58 41.38 34.23
CA LEU A 7 54.91 40.22 33.73
C LEU A 7 54.13 39.53 34.88
N GLY A 8 52.82 39.68 34.89
CA GLY A 8 51.95 38.82 35.70
C GLY A 8 51.83 37.42 35.08
N LEU A 9 52.38 36.45 35.76
CA LEU A 9 52.11 35.03 35.46
C LEU A 9 50.67 34.66 35.86
N LEU A 10 49.75 34.64 34.90
CA LEU A 10 48.50 33.92 35.06
C LEU A 10 48.80 32.45 34.77
N GLY A 11 48.88 31.68 35.85
CA GLY A 11 48.88 30.20 35.72
C GLY A 11 47.57 29.71 35.16
N LEU A 12 47.55 29.42 33.89
CA LEU A 12 46.53 28.55 33.26
C LEU A 12 46.75 27.15 33.82
N ALA A 13 45.93 26.76 34.80
CA ALA A 13 45.73 25.36 35.11
C ALA A 13 45.08 24.74 33.88
N SER A 14 45.86 24.20 32.96
CA SER A 14 45.39 23.24 31.98
C SER A 14 44.92 22.02 32.76
N ALA A 15 43.61 21.90 32.97
CA ALA A 15 43.01 20.64 33.30
C ALA A 15 43.43 19.69 32.19
N ALA A 16 44.27 18.71 32.53
CA ALA A 16 44.62 17.63 31.62
C ALA A 16 43.28 16.95 31.19
N ARG A 17 42.82 17.23 30.00
CA ARG A 17 41.82 16.39 29.36
C ARG A 17 42.48 15.01 29.25
N ALA A 18 41.93 14.04 29.95
CA ALA A 18 42.26 12.64 29.72
C ALA A 18 42.16 12.38 28.21
N ASP A 19 43.11 11.64 27.67
CA ASP A 19 43.08 11.21 26.26
C ASP A 19 41.87 10.29 26.07
N GLU A 20 40.73 10.83 25.70
CA GLU A 20 39.43 10.12 25.51
C GLU A 20 39.54 9.07 24.38
N THR A 21 40.62 9.09 23.62
CA THR A 21 40.91 8.13 22.54
C THR A 21 41.58 6.85 23.02
N ALA A 22 41.92 6.73 24.30
CA ALA A 22 42.58 5.57 24.89
C ALA A 22 41.64 4.72 25.73
N LEU A 23 41.87 3.42 25.76
CA LEU A 23 41.27 2.55 26.77
C LEU A 23 42.05 2.65 28.06
N HIS A 24 41.41 2.96 29.18
CA HIS A 24 42.02 3.08 30.47
C HIS A 24 41.98 1.78 31.26
N TYR A 25 42.93 1.65 32.22
CA TYR A 25 42.97 0.52 33.17
C TYR A 25 43.12 1.11 34.56
N GLY A 26 42.34 0.64 35.51
CA GLY A 26 42.39 1.13 36.88
C GLY A 26 41.43 0.40 37.83
N PRO A 27 41.53 0.66 39.13
CA PRO A 27 40.62 0.05 40.11
C PRO A 27 39.17 0.51 39.86
N ALA A 28 38.22 -0.27 40.44
CA ALA A 28 36.81 0.16 40.48
C ALA A 28 36.70 1.55 41.13
N PRO A 29 35.78 2.40 40.62
CA PRO A 29 35.61 3.76 41.19
C PRO A 29 35.16 3.70 42.66
N ALA A 30 35.60 4.67 43.48
CA ALA A 30 35.33 4.70 44.91
C ALA A 30 33.81 4.70 45.25
N TRP A 31 32.96 5.13 44.35
CA TRP A 31 31.52 5.14 44.54
C TRP A 31 30.86 3.81 44.25
N ALA A 32 31.53 2.89 43.54
CA ALA A 32 31.02 1.55 43.26
C ALA A 32 31.09 0.70 44.55
N LYS A 33 29.93 0.16 44.93
CA LYS A 33 29.83 -0.76 46.07
C LYS A 33 30.39 -2.11 45.66
N PRO A 34 31.07 -2.87 46.54
CA PRO A 34 31.48 -4.24 46.23
C PRO A 34 30.32 -5.06 45.66
N PRO A 35 30.56 -5.89 44.63
CA PRO A 35 29.50 -6.73 44.10
C PRO A 35 29.03 -7.73 45.20
N PRO A 36 27.71 -8.05 45.25
CA PRO A 36 27.22 -9.06 46.17
C PRO A 36 27.85 -10.43 45.87
N ALA A 37 27.98 -11.28 46.87
CA ALA A 37 28.48 -12.62 46.65
C ALA A 37 27.59 -13.37 45.65
N PRO A 38 28.17 -14.10 44.66
CA PRO A 38 27.39 -14.86 43.69
C PRO A 38 26.55 -15.95 44.41
N THR A 39 25.29 -16.06 44.03
CA THR A 39 24.41 -17.13 44.56
C THR A 39 24.80 -18.43 43.89
N ARG A 40 24.91 -19.51 44.69
CA ARG A 40 25.19 -20.85 44.14
C ARG A 40 23.87 -21.55 43.86
N GLN A 41 23.38 -21.44 42.65
CA GLN A 41 22.28 -22.27 42.15
C GLN A 41 22.83 -23.31 41.18
N ALA A 42 22.06 -24.38 40.97
CA ALA A 42 22.45 -25.40 40.00
C ALA A 42 22.35 -24.83 38.57
N PRO A 43 23.31 -25.13 37.70
CA PRO A 43 23.26 -24.67 36.31
C PRO A 43 22.14 -25.35 35.54
N LEU A 44 21.57 -24.69 34.57
CA LEU A 44 20.60 -25.28 33.62
C LEU A 44 21.27 -26.40 32.83
N ALA A 45 20.55 -27.53 32.70
CA ALA A 45 21.02 -28.65 31.89
C ALA A 45 21.29 -28.23 30.45
N GLY A 46 22.52 -28.49 29.94
CA GLY A 46 22.93 -28.18 28.59
C GLY A 46 23.32 -26.72 28.32
N ALA A 47 23.26 -25.83 29.29
CA ALA A 47 23.70 -24.44 29.13
C ALA A 47 25.24 -24.38 28.90
N PRO A 48 25.74 -23.56 27.99
CA PRO A 48 27.15 -23.38 27.75
C PRO A 48 27.87 -22.56 28.84
N LEU A 49 27.10 -21.75 29.57
CA LEU A 49 27.54 -20.82 30.60
C LEU A 49 26.57 -20.82 31.76
N GLN A 50 27.08 -20.52 32.95
CA GLN A 50 26.29 -20.17 34.12
C GLN A 50 26.63 -18.75 34.58
N LEU A 51 25.66 -17.85 34.48
CA LEU A 51 25.85 -16.46 34.91
C LEU A 51 25.63 -16.38 36.43
N LEU A 52 26.72 -16.14 37.16
CA LEU A 52 26.72 -16.11 38.62
C LEU A 52 26.42 -14.73 39.20
N LEU A 53 26.83 -13.70 38.49
CA LEU A 53 26.65 -12.29 38.88
C LEU A 53 26.44 -11.43 37.63
N TRP A 54 25.49 -10.53 37.72
CA TRP A 54 25.34 -9.39 36.85
C TRP A 54 25.11 -8.14 37.69
N ASP A 55 26.09 -7.26 37.75
CA ASP A 55 26.06 -6.08 38.60
C ASP A 55 26.24 -4.83 37.79
N THR A 56 25.25 -3.97 37.81
CA THR A 56 25.30 -2.67 37.14
C THR A 56 25.03 -1.58 38.17
N GLN A 57 25.96 -0.66 38.28
CA GLN A 57 25.83 0.48 39.16
C GLN A 57 25.98 1.76 38.35
N SER A 58 25.08 2.72 38.49
CA SER A 58 25.13 3.99 37.79
C SER A 58 25.02 5.16 38.76
N VAL A 59 25.77 6.25 38.48
CA VAL A 59 25.69 7.54 39.15
C VAL A 59 25.28 8.56 38.11
N LEU A 60 24.06 9.04 38.22
CA LEU A 60 23.52 10.08 37.34
C LEU A 60 23.84 11.45 37.89
N ARG A 61 24.49 12.27 37.10
CA ARG A 61 24.92 13.64 37.44
C ARG A 61 24.30 14.62 36.45
N PRO A 62 24.23 15.92 36.78
CA PRO A 62 23.76 16.93 35.84
C PRO A 62 24.54 16.95 34.50
N GLU A 63 25.84 16.64 34.55
CA GLU A 63 26.74 16.63 33.39
C GLU A 63 26.77 15.29 32.60
N GLY A 64 26.11 14.25 33.10
CA GLY A 64 26.09 12.91 32.45
C GLY A 64 26.03 11.76 33.43
N GLU A 65 26.53 10.60 33.06
CA GLU A 65 26.48 9.38 33.87
C GLU A 65 27.82 8.68 33.96
N ASP A 66 28.04 8.01 35.07
CA ASP A 66 29.09 7.01 35.25
C ASP A 66 28.46 5.67 35.53
N THR A 67 28.80 4.67 34.75
CA THR A 67 28.28 3.29 34.89
C THR A 67 29.41 2.33 35.16
N TYR A 68 29.36 1.63 36.30
CA TYR A 68 30.20 0.47 36.61
C TYR A 68 29.40 -0.79 36.28
N PHE A 69 29.97 -1.67 35.46
CA PHE A 69 29.37 -2.93 35.09
C PHE A 69 30.32 -4.07 35.44
N ALA A 70 29.82 -5.09 36.11
CA ALA A 70 30.59 -6.30 36.41
C ALA A 70 29.74 -7.55 36.20
N TYR A 71 30.39 -8.61 35.72
CA TYR A 71 29.79 -9.93 35.72
C TYR A 71 30.78 -11.05 36.11
N SER A 72 30.21 -12.15 36.60
CA SER A 72 30.93 -13.40 36.83
C SER A 72 30.19 -14.53 36.13
N ALA A 73 30.87 -15.28 35.29
CA ALA A 73 30.27 -16.37 34.51
C ALA A 73 31.15 -17.62 34.55
N LYS A 74 30.56 -18.77 34.88
CA LYS A 74 31.25 -20.09 34.86
C LYS A 74 31.09 -20.71 33.48
N ILE A 75 32.21 -21.18 32.92
CA ILE A 75 32.24 -21.91 31.65
C ILE A 75 31.83 -23.34 31.88
N LEU A 76 30.76 -23.83 31.27
CA LEU A 76 30.20 -25.18 31.45
C LEU A 76 30.53 -26.12 30.30
N SER A 77 30.77 -25.60 29.10
CA SER A 77 31.07 -26.39 27.92
C SER A 77 32.05 -25.69 26.99
N PRO A 78 32.63 -26.38 25.97
CA PRO A 78 33.49 -25.74 24.98
C PRO A 78 32.87 -24.55 24.24
N GLN A 79 31.54 -24.55 24.01
CA GLN A 79 30.83 -23.43 23.42
C GLN A 79 30.88 -22.17 24.30
N GLY A 80 30.94 -22.34 25.62
CA GLY A 80 31.08 -21.24 26.57
C GLY A 80 32.41 -20.52 26.53
N LEU A 81 33.47 -21.14 25.95
CA LEU A 81 34.79 -20.50 25.77
C LEU A 81 34.72 -19.26 24.87
N ALA A 82 33.67 -19.12 24.05
CA ALA A 82 33.44 -17.93 23.25
C ALA A 82 33.30 -16.65 24.10
N LEU A 83 32.96 -16.77 25.39
CA LEU A 83 32.93 -15.63 26.33
C LEU A 83 34.33 -15.01 26.52
N GLY A 84 35.40 -15.72 26.20
CA GLY A 84 36.78 -15.21 26.22
C GLY A 84 37.10 -14.15 25.19
N ASN A 85 36.24 -13.93 24.21
CA ASN A 85 36.37 -12.88 23.21
C ASN A 85 35.60 -11.63 23.67
N LEU A 86 36.29 -10.72 24.36
CA LEU A 86 35.68 -9.50 24.90
C LEU A 86 35.89 -8.31 23.98
N THR A 87 34.83 -7.53 23.79
CA THR A 87 34.86 -6.31 22.97
C THR A 87 34.22 -5.16 23.74
N GLN A 88 34.88 -4.01 23.74
CA GLN A 88 34.32 -2.75 24.25
C GLN A 88 34.28 -1.75 23.12
N VAL A 89 33.13 -1.10 22.93
CA VAL A 89 32.93 -0.09 21.88
C VAL A 89 32.42 1.20 22.54
N TRP A 90 33.03 2.34 22.22
CA TRP A 90 32.59 3.65 22.76
C TRP A 90 32.81 4.77 21.74
N ASP A 91 32.08 5.88 21.96
CA ASP A 91 32.28 7.14 21.24
C ASP A 91 33.31 8.00 22.00
N PRO A 92 34.50 8.21 21.47
CA PRO A 92 35.53 8.99 22.17
C PRO A 92 35.19 10.49 22.33
N GLN A 93 34.13 10.99 21.69
CA GLN A 93 33.69 12.38 21.84
C GLN A 93 32.88 12.59 23.13
N THR A 94 32.16 11.57 23.57
CA THR A 94 31.23 11.66 24.70
C THR A 94 31.47 10.61 25.76
N GLU A 95 32.26 9.58 25.46
CA GLU A 95 32.46 8.43 26.35
C GLU A 95 33.93 8.15 26.61
N SER A 96 34.24 7.67 27.82
CA SER A 96 35.50 7.03 28.14
C SER A 96 35.27 5.68 28.83
N VAL A 97 36.20 4.73 28.62
CA VAL A 97 36.08 3.36 29.13
C VAL A 97 37.34 3.02 29.96
N THR A 98 37.10 2.51 31.18
CA THR A 98 38.15 2.00 32.07
C THR A 98 37.88 0.55 32.38
N VAL A 99 38.76 -0.37 31.99
CA VAL A 99 38.69 -1.79 32.40
C VAL A 99 39.22 -1.90 33.83
N ASN A 100 38.34 -2.33 34.71
CA ASN A 100 38.64 -2.37 36.15
C ASN A 100 39.15 -3.77 36.57
N ARG A 101 38.65 -4.83 35.95
CA ARG A 101 39.01 -6.23 36.27
C ARG A 101 38.83 -7.13 35.06
N LEU A 102 39.75 -8.01 34.84
CA LEU A 102 39.61 -9.17 33.97
C LEU A 102 40.43 -10.30 34.58
N ALA A 103 39.79 -11.30 35.14
CA ALA A 103 40.44 -12.38 35.85
C ALA A 103 39.73 -13.71 35.64
N ILE A 104 40.53 -14.78 35.65
CA ILE A 104 40.04 -16.17 35.65
C ILE A 104 40.17 -16.71 37.06
N ARG A 105 39.06 -17.27 37.62
CA ARG A 105 39.12 -18.07 38.82
C ARG A 105 39.07 -19.55 38.46
N ARG A 106 40.16 -20.28 38.81
CA ARG A 106 40.35 -21.73 38.57
C ARG A 106 40.58 -22.42 39.90
N GLY A 107 39.54 -23.02 40.47
CA GLY A 107 39.57 -23.46 41.87
C GLY A 107 39.82 -22.29 42.81
N ASP A 108 40.85 -22.38 43.64
CA ASP A 108 41.26 -21.32 44.57
C ASP A 108 42.24 -20.29 43.94
N GLN A 109 42.68 -20.54 42.75
CA GLN A 109 43.60 -19.65 42.05
C GLN A 109 42.87 -18.52 41.32
N VAL A 110 43.37 -17.29 41.49
CA VAL A 110 42.95 -16.10 40.71
C VAL A 110 44.06 -15.73 39.78
N ILE A 111 43.78 -15.74 38.47
CA ILE A 111 44.74 -15.39 37.39
C ILE A 111 44.31 -14.02 36.88
N ASP A 112 45.11 -12.99 37.06
CA ASP A 112 44.86 -11.69 36.56
C ASP A 112 45.26 -11.66 35.06
N VAL A 113 44.27 -11.62 34.18
CA VAL A 113 44.48 -11.62 32.72
C VAL A 113 45.11 -10.28 32.26
N LEU A 114 44.76 -9.17 32.92
CA LEU A 114 45.31 -7.88 32.59
C LEU A 114 46.78 -7.73 32.87
N ALA A 115 47.40 -8.63 33.66
CA ALA A 115 48.86 -8.67 33.88
C ALA A 115 49.64 -9.10 32.61
N THR A 116 49.03 -9.96 31.76
CA THR A 116 49.65 -10.56 30.57
C THR A 116 49.04 -10.11 29.28
N ASP A 117 47.73 -9.92 29.23
CA ASP A 117 47.00 -9.58 28.00
C ASP A 117 46.29 -8.22 28.17
N LYS A 118 46.37 -7.40 27.12
CA LYS A 118 45.70 -6.09 27.05
C LYS A 118 44.73 -6.12 25.88
N PHE A 119 43.75 -5.23 25.93
CA PHE A 119 42.84 -5.01 24.80
C PHE A 119 43.59 -4.32 23.65
N ASP A 120 43.45 -4.87 22.45
CA ASP A 120 43.90 -4.26 21.22
C ASP A 120 42.90 -3.19 20.81
N LEU A 121 43.39 -1.96 20.66
CA LEU A 121 42.53 -0.83 20.24
C LEU A 121 42.50 -0.76 18.72
N LEU A 122 41.31 -0.90 18.17
CA LEU A 122 41.05 -0.89 16.74
C LEU A 122 40.08 0.27 16.40
N ARG A 123 40.42 1.04 15.39
CA ARG A 123 39.43 1.87 14.68
C ARG A 123 38.79 0.98 13.64
N ARG A 124 37.77 0.25 14.01
CA ARG A 124 37.05 -0.64 13.10
C ARG A 124 35.66 -0.05 12.83
N GLU A 125 35.50 0.53 11.65
CA GLU A 125 34.19 0.84 11.10
C GLU A 125 33.44 -0.47 10.83
N GLN A 126 32.49 -0.85 11.69
CA GLN A 126 31.85 -2.16 11.65
C GLN A 126 30.94 -2.37 10.45
N ASN A 127 30.51 -1.29 9.79
CA ASN A 127 29.54 -1.32 8.71
C ASN A 127 30.01 -0.52 7.48
N LEU A 128 31.31 -0.52 7.19
CA LEU A 128 31.87 0.21 6.05
C LEU A 128 31.26 -0.22 4.72
N GLU A 129 30.90 -1.50 4.58
CA GLU A 129 30.22 -2.07 3.41
C GLU A 129 28.83 -1.48 3.19
N GLN A 130 28.20 -0.97 4.28
CA GLN A 130 26.93 -0.28 4.26
C GLN A 130 27.08 1.25 4.20
N ALA A 131 28.30 1.77 3.94
CA ALA A 131 28.67 3.17 3.97
C ALA A 131 28.40 3.85 5.33
N MET A 132 28.59 3.12 6.44
CA MET A 132 28.43 3.59 7.81
C MET A 132 29.81 3.88 8.40
N LEU A 133 30.04 5.12 8.79
CA LEU A 133 31.22 5.60 9.54
C LEU A 133 30.70 6.07 10.88
N ASP A 134 30.93 5.28 11.95
CA ASP A 134 30.38 5.60 13.28
C ASP A 134 31.38 6.33 14.18
N GLY A 135 32.65 6.44 13.77
CA GLY A 135 33.72 7.12 14.52
C GLY A 135 34.04 6.47 15.85
N ARG A 136 33.45 5.31 16.16
CA ARG A 136 33.62 4.63 17.45
C ARG A 136 34.95 3.92 17.52
N LEU A 137 35.46 3.80 18.73
CA LEU A 137 36.64 2.98 19.02
C LEU A 137 36.15 1.59 19.47
N THR A 138 36.87 0.57 19.03
CA THR A 138 36.65 -0.83 19.43
C THR A 138 37.89 -1.32 20.10
N ALA A 139 37.80 -1.77 21.35
CA ALA A 139 38.85 -2.50 22.03
C ALA A 139 38.48 -3.98 22.12
N HIS A 140 39.36 -4.86 21.71
CA HIS A 140 39.15 -6.32 21.68
C HIS A 140 40.26 -7.06 22.41
N VAL A 141 39.89 -8.14 23.13
CA VAL A 141 40.83 -9.06 23.73
C VAL A 141 40.34 -10.49 23.59
N GLU A 142 41.22 -11.40 23.20
CA GLU A 142 41.02 -12.85 23.25
C GLU A 142 41.75 -13.39 24.49
N ILE A 143 41.02 -13.92 25.45
CA ILE A 143 41.57 -14.43 26.72
C ILE A 143 42.20 -15.79 26.48
N LYS A 144 43.52 -15.84 26.55
CA LYS A 144 44.29 -17.06 26.38
C LYS A 144 44.17 -17.98 27.60
N GLY A 145 44.10 -19.28 27.36
CA GLY A 145 44.13 -20.30 28.43
C GLY A 145 42.87 -20.44 29.23
N LEU A 146 41.73 -19.83 28.85
CA LEU A 146 40.43 -20.06 29.44
C LEU A 146 39.98 -21.52 29.22
N GLN A 147 39.42 -22.16 30.22
CA GLN A 147 39.08 -23.58 30.20
C GLN A 147 37.64 -23.82 30.70
N VAL A 148 37.09 -24.97 30.33
CA VAL A 148 35.80 -25.41 30.88
C VAL A 148 35.98 -25.65 32.42
N GLY A 149 35.08 -25.13 33.23
CA GLY A 149 35.12 -25.11 34.68
C GLY A 149 35.62 -23.79 35.26
N ASP A 150 36.31 -22.95 34.50
CA ASP A 150 36.76 -21.64 34.96
C ASP A 150 35.56 -20.68 35.18
N ILE A 151 35.81 -19.71 36.04
CA ILE A 151 34.90 -18.56 36.23
C ILE A 151 35.62 -17.32 35.70
N LEU A 152 35.01 -16.65 34.75
CA LEU A 152 35.49 -15.38 34.22
C LEU A 152 34.84 -14.24 34.99
N ASP A 153 35.67 -13.39 35.63
CA ASP A 153 35.25 -12.13 36.23
C ASP A 153 35.69 -10.96 35.32
N PHE A 154 34.73 -10.14 34.93
CA PHE A 154 34.97 -8.93 34.15
C PHE A 154 34.30 -7.75 34.83
N ALA A 155 35.01 -6.61 34.85
CA ALA A 155 34.42 -5.33 35.31
C ALA A 155 34.97 -4.15 34.50
N VAL A 156 34.08 -3.22 34.17
CA VAL A 156 34.37 -2.04 33.37
C VAL A 156 33.59 -0.84 33.91
N THR A 157 34.22 0.33 33.90
CA THR A 157 33.56 1.63 34.14
C THR A 157 33.46 2.38 32.84
N ARG A 158 32.27 2.87 32.51
CA ARG A 158 31.99 3.76 31.41
C ARG A 158 31.58 5.12 31.95
N THR A 159 32.20 6.16 31.49
CA THR A 159 31.79 7.55 31.77
C THR A 159 31.18 8.13 30.50
N HIS A 160 29.98 8.67 30.58
CA HIS A 160 29.32 9.36 29.48
C HIS A 160 29.04 10.81 29.84
N ARG A 161 29.48 11.74 28.97
CA ARG A 161 29.35 13.17 29.15
C ARG A 161 28.90 13.80 27.83
N ASP A 162 27.59 13.99 27.69
CA ASP A 162 27.05 14.75 26.57
C ASP A 162 26.53 16.12 27.09
N PRO A 163 27.14 17.24 26.64
CA PRO A 163 26.69 18.57 27.04
C PRO A 163 25.23 18.86 26.69
N LEU A 164 24.64 18.15 25.73
CA LEU A 164 23.23 18.29 25.37
C LEU A 164 22.30 17.80 26.48
N LEU A 165 22.74 16.78 27.24
CA LEU A 165 21.98 16.21 28.36
C LEU A 165 22.17 16.92 29.68
N ALA A 166 22.90 18.07 29.72
CA ALA A 166 23.14 18.80 30.93
C ALA A 166 21.81 19.17 31.62
N GLY A 167 21.66 18.72 32.88
CA GLY A 167 20.44 18.92 33.66
C GLY A 167 19.35 17.86 33.46
N HIS A 168 19.49 16.97 32.50
CA HIS A 168 18.51 15.90 32.19
C HIS A 168 19.19 14.52 32.22
N PRO A 169 19.58 14.02 33.41
CA PRO A 169 20.21 12.71 33.47
C PRO A 169 19.28 11.63 32.96
N GLN A 170 19.80 10.78 32.10
CA GLN A 170 19.05 9.63 31.55
C GLN A 170 19.94 8.39 31.48
N PHE A 171 19.31 7.23 31.67
CA PHE A 171 19.98 5.95 31.61
C PHE A 171 18.98 4.89 31.13
N ALA A 172 19.38 4.08 30.19
CA ALA A 172 18.61 2.93 29.75
C ALA A 172 19.55 1.75 29.55
N MET A 173 19.17 0.60 30.03
CA MET A 173 19.93 -0.64 29.80
C MET A 173 19.02 -1.83 29.57
N GLY A 174 19.47 -2.71 28.68
CA GLY A 174 18.96 -4.08 28.56
C GLY A 174 19.57 -4.96 29.65
N LEU A 175 18.75 -5.81 30.24
CA LEU A 175 19.16 -6.80 31.24
C LEU A 175 19.16 -8.20 30.64
N PRO A 176 19.75 -9.24 31.29
CA PRO A 176 19.81 -10.59 30.74
C PRO A 176 18.40 -11.11 30.32
N GLN A 177 18.26 -11.57 29.10
CA GLN A 177 16.99 -12.07 28.57
C GLN A 177 16.82 -13.57 28.83
N GLY A 178 17.92 -14.32 28.86
CA GLY A 178 17.93 -15.75 29.20
C GLY A 178 17.74 -15.98 30.70
N SER A 179 17.83 -17.25 31.09
CA SER A 179 17.91 -17.62 32.53
C SER A 179 19.18 -17.03 33.15
N MET A 180 19.06 -16.65 34.35
CA MET A 180 20.19 -16.23 35.19
C MET A 180 20.08 -16.94 36.54
N GLU A 181 20.97 -17.88 36.78
CA GLU A 181 20.98 -18.70 38.01
C GLU A 181 21.61 -17.97 39.18
N GLY A 182 22.40 -16.93 38.90
CA GLY A 182 23.06 -16.11 39.90
C GLY A 182 22.26 -14.88 40.28
N ARG A 183 22.98 -13.88 40.79
CA ARG A 183 22.41 -12.63 41.30
C ARG A 183 22.49 -11.52 40.26
N LEU A 184 21.33 -10.92 39.97
CA LEU A 184 21.22 -9.63 39.35
C LEU A 184 21.22 -8.55 40.41
N ARG A 185 22.04 -7.49 40.23
CA ARG A 185 21.90 -6.22 40.93
C ARG A 185 21.92 -5.07 39.96
N VAL A 186 21.00 -4.13 40.14
CA VAL A 186 21.01 -2.83 39.44
C VAL A 186 20.87 -1.73 40.51
N LEU A 187 21.91 -0.93 40.68
CA LEU A 187 21.95 0.17 41.61
C LEU A 187 22.13 1.48 40.83
N SER A 188 21.11 2.30 40.83
CA SER A 188 21.21 3.66 40.22
C SER A 188 21.06 4.74 41.29
N THR A 189 21.96 5.71 41.33
CA THR A 189 21.92 6.82 42.23
C THR A 189 21.93 8.15 41.47
N TRP A 190 21.29 9.17 42.04
CA TRP A 190 21.23 10.50 41.42
C TRP A 190 21.32 11.61 42.47
N THR A 191 21.64 12.81 42.02
CA THR A 191 21.76 13.97 42.94
C THR A 191 20.39 14.48 43.37
N SER A 192 20.32 15.13 44.54
CA SER A 192 19.06 15.60 45.16
C SER A 192 18.27 16.62 44.34
N ALA A 193 18.93 17.32 43.39
CA ALA A 193 18.29 18.30 42.52
C ALA A 193 17.57 17.68 41.31
N ALA A 194 17.85 16.42 40.99
CA ALA A 194 17.29 15.75 39.82
C ALA A 194 15.95 15.08 40.16
N LYS A 195 14.87 15.51 39.53
CA LYS A 195 13.60 14.74 39.50
C LYS A 195 13.71 13.64 38.42
N VAL A 196 13.71 12.40 38.87
CA VAL A 196 13.96 11.26 37.99
C VAL A 196 12.75 10.33 37.99
N ALA A 197 12.26 9.97 36.82
CA ALA A 197 11.30 8.91 36.60
C ALA A 197 12.02 7.58 36.35
N VAL A 198 11.46 6.47 36.86
CA VAL A 198 12.01 5.13 36.67
C VAL A 198 10.94 4.21 36.06
N ARG A 199 11.32 3.44 35.05
CA ARG A 199 10.51 2.36 34.47
C ARG A 199 11.33 1.10 34.38
N MET A 200 10.74 -0.01 34.80
CA MET A 200 11.31 -1.36 34.71
C MET A 200 10.29 -2.33 34.16
N THR A 201 10.76 -3.41 33.59
CA THR A 201 9.88 -4.51 33.17
C THR A 201 9.24 -5.19 34.36
N PRO A 202 7.98 -5.70 34.22
CA PRO A 202 7.18 -6.23 35.34
C PRO A 202 7.73 -7.49 36.02
N ASP A 203 8.61 -8.22 35.36
CA ASP A 203 9.24 -9.46 35.87
C ASP A 203 10.39 -9.20 36.83
N LEU A 204 10.81 -7.95 36.95
CA LEU A 204 11.78 -7.54 37.94
C LEU A 204 11.10 -7.23 39.29
N PRO A 205 11.79 -7.43 40.41
CA PRO A 205 11.25 -7.06 41.73
C PRO A 205 10.82 -5.61 41.76
N LYS A 206 9.63 -5.33 42.29
CA LYS A 206 9.17 -3.97 42.47
C LYS A 206 9.98 -3.33 43.59
N SER A 207 10.90 -2.49 43.24
CA SER A 207 11.61 -1.61 44.17
C SER A 207 11.00 -0.21 44.11
N ALA A 208 10.58 0.33 45.25
CA ALA A 208 10.23 1.74 45.33
C ALA A 208 11.53 2.55 45.27
N PRO A 209 11.66 3.50 44.34
CA PRO A 209 12.82 4.37 44.36
C PRO A 209 12.94 5.10 45.71
N GLY A 210 14.12 5.01 46.32
CA GLY A 210 14.44 5.90 47.43
C GLY A 210 14.52 7.37 46.93
N ALA A 211 14.68 8.31 47.84
CA ALA A 211 14.74 9.75 47.45
C ALA A 211 15.77 10.02 46.33
N HIS A 212 16.89 9.27 46.28
CA HIS A 212 17.99 9.46 45.35
C HIS A 212 18.65 8.14 44.89
N GLN A 213 17.97 7.03 45.05
CA GLN A 213 18.50 5.69 44.74
C GLN A 213 17.41 4.76 44.33
N LEU A 214 17.71 3.95 43.33
CA LEU A 214 17.01 2.70 43.01
C LEU A 214 17.97 1.54 43.23
N ASP A 215 17.56 0.55 43.99
CA ASP A 215 18.30 -0.69 44.23
C ASP A 215 17.42 -1.88 43.95
N VAL A 216 17.78 -2.66 42.93
CA VAL A 216 17.04 -3.83 42.48
C VAL A 216 17.98 -5.04 42.55
N GLU A 217 17.63 -6.00 43.41
CA GLU A 217 18.31 -7.29 43.45
C GLU A 217 17.33 -8.44 43.17
N ALA A 218 17.78 -9.39 42.37
CA ALA A 218 17.04 -10.59 42.05
C ALA A 218 17.98 -11.80 41.98
N ASP A 219 17.56 -12.92 42.55
CA ASP A 219 18.26 -14.19 42.44
C ASP A 219 17.44 -15.15 41.59
N GLY A 220 18.08 -15.83 40.64
CA GLY A 220 17.45 -16.89 39.88
C GLY A 220 16.34 -16.38 38.92
N LEU A 221 16.70 -15.54 37.98
CA LEU A 221 15.73 -15.06 36.97
C LEU A 221 15.41 -16.15 35.94
N ALA A 222 14.12 -16.43 35.76
CA ALA A 222 13.68 -17.29 34.65
C ALA A 222 13.95 -16.63 33.28
N PRO A 223 14.14 -17.42 32.21
CA PRO A 223 14.27 -16.83 30.88
C PRO A 223 12.99 -16.10 30.48
N LEU A 224 13.10 -15.00 29.79
CA LEU A 224 11.96 -14.37 29.14
C LEU A 224 11.55 -15.21 27.92
N THR A 225 10.31 -15.61 27.90
CA THR A 225 9.73 -16.27 26.73
C THR A 225 9.23 -15.21 25.75
N PRO A 226 9.79 -15.14 24.54
CA PRO A 226 9.23 -14.28 23.51
C PRO A 226 7.76 -14.62 23.28
N ILE A 227 6.96 -13.60 22.98
CA ILE A 227 5.57 -13.81 22.62
C ILE A 227 5.51 -13.93 21.11
N ASP A 228 5.22 -15.14 20.62
CA ASP A 228 5.19 -15.42 19.19
C ASP A 228 4.14 -14.58 18.47
N HIS A 229 4.49 -14.11 17.31
CA HIS A 229 3.62 -13.28 16.47
C HIS A 229 3.07 -12.00 17.14
N ALA A 230 3.70 -11.51 18.21
CA ALA A 230 3.26 -10.28 18.85
C ALA A 230 3.88 -9.03 18.18
N PRO A 231 3.17 -7.88 18.18
CA PRO A 231 3.75 -6.59 17.81
C PRO A 231 5.00 -6.25 18.63
N GLY A 232 5.84 -5.36 18.07
CA GLY A 232 7.15 -5.03 18.63
C GLY A 232 7.12 -4.57 20.09
N ARG A 233 6.05 -3.90 20.53
CA ARG A 233 5.86 -3.47 21.92
C ARG A 233 5.72 -4.60 22.93
N TYR A 234 5.28 -5.77 22.48
CA TYR A 234 5.18 -6.97 23.33
C TYR A 234 6.44 -7.82 23.32
N GLN A 235 7.51 -7.42 22.59
CA GLN A 235 8.75 -8.16 22.64
C GLN A 235 9.25 -8.20 24.08
N ALA A 236 9.39 -9.41 24.59
CA ALA A 236 9.89 -9.66 25.94
C ALA A 236 11.36 -9.19 26.01
N ARG A 237 11.58 -8.04 26.59
CA ARG A 237 12.93 -7.48 26.85
C ARG A 237 12.96 -7.00 28.28
N ARG A 238 13.87 -7.56 29.09
CA ARG A 238 14.17 -6.95 30.38
C ARG A 238 14.93 -5.66 30.14
N PHE A 239 14.38 -4.60 30.62
CA PHE A 239 15.05 -3.30 30.55
C PHE A 239 14.71 -2.46 31.80
N MET A 240 15.58 -1.53 32.05
CA MET A 240 15.35 -0.44 32.98
C MET A 240 15.60 0.89 32.29
N GLN A 241 14.77 1.86 32.59
CA GLN A 241 14.91 3.24 32.13
C GLN A 241 14.85 4.18 33.32
N VAL A 242 15.72 5.15 33.33
CA VAL A 242 15.75 6.26 34.28
C VAL A 242 15.85 7.53 33.45
N SER A 243 14.99 8.50 33.69
CA SER A 243 14.96 9.74 32.92
C SER A 243 14.66 10.94 33.80
N GLY A 244 15.43 11.99 33.60
CA GLY A 244 15.23 13.32 34.16
C GLY A 244 14.39 14.27 33.30
N PHE A 245 13.91 13.81 32.13
CA PHE A 245 12.94 14.55 31.32
C PHE A 245 11.53 14.37 31.89
N SER A 246 10.78 15.48 31.98
CA SER A 246 9.41 15.45 32.50
C SER A 246 8.38 15.09 31.41
N SER A 247 8.70 15.37 30.15
CA SER A 247 7.79 15.17 29.02
C SER A 247 8.55 15.04 27.69
N TRP A 248 7.89 14.53 26.67
CA TRP A 248 8.38 14.56 25.30
C TRP A 248 8.54 15.98 24.77
N ARG A 249 7.75 16.94 25.30
CA ARG A 249 7.83 18.35 24.96
C ARG A 249 9.18 18.96 25.36
N ASP A 250 9.75 18.53 26.47
CA ASP A 250 11.07 18.99 26.91
C ASP A 250 12.16 18.59 25.92
N ILE A 251 12.09 17.37 25.42
CA ILE A 251 13.02 16.84 24.39
C ILE A 251 12.86 17.61 23.08
N SER A 252 11.61 17.78 22.63
CA SER A 252 11.31 18.55 21.43
C SER A 252 11.87 19.97 21.50
N ALA A 253 11.66 20.68 22.63
CA ALA A 253 12.15 22.02 22.85
C ALA A 253 13.68 22.11 22.95
N LEU A 254 14.31 21.09 23.57
CA LEU A 254 15.77 20.99 23.68
C LEU A 254 16.43 20.84 22.31
N MET A 255 15.84 20.04 21.41
CA MET A 255 16.40 19.76 20.09
C MET A 255 16.17 20.89 19.08
N ALA A 256 15.10 21.67 19.22
CA ALA A 256 14.70 22.68 18.24
C ALA A 256 15.78 23.72 17.90
N PRO A 257 16.48 24.37 18.87
CA PRO A 257 17.51 25.32 18.54
C PRO A 257 18.72 24.72 17.79
N LEU A 258 19.02 23.44 18.01
CA LEU A 258 20.10 22.76 17.31
C LEU A 258 19.81 22.62 15.80
N TYR A 259 18.61 22.19 15.46
CA TYR A 259 18.18 22.07 14.07
C TYR A 259 18.02 23.43 13.40
N ALA A 260 17.43 24.41 14.11
CA ALA A 260 17.26 25.76 13.59
C ALA A 260 18.61 26.45 13.31
N SER A 261 19.58 26.31 14.21
CA SER A 261 20.93 26.87 14.06
C SER A 261 21.69 26.21 12.93
N ALA A 262 21.63 24.87 12.83
CA ALA A 262 22.32 24.10 11.78
C ALA A 262 21.74 24.34 10.39
N ALA A 263 20.43 24.62 10.27
CA ALA A 263 19.75 24.96 9.03
C ALA A 263 19.94 26.40 8.57
N ALA A 264 20.58 27.25 9.41
CA ALA A 264 20.87 28.63 9.04
C ALA A 264 21.99 28.68 7.98
N LEU A 265 21.71 29.28 6.84
CA LEU A 265 22.63 29.38 5.72
C LEU A 265 23.45 30.66 5.79
N ALA A 266 24.72 30.61 5.43
CA ALA A 266 25.56 31.80 5.24
C ALA A 266 24.99 32.70 4.12
N ALA A 267 25.38 33.97 4.09
CA ALA A 267 24.90 34.91 3.07
C ALA A 267 25.25 34.47 1.65
N ASP A 268 26.44 33.90 1.49
CA ASP A 268 27.02 33.38 0.24
C ASP A 268 26.90 31.87 0.08
N SER A 269 25.98 31.24 0.82
CA SER A 269 25.77 29.78 0.80
C SER A 269 25.48 29.27 -0.60
N PRO A 270 26.18 28.21 -1.07
CA PRO A 270 25.88 27.56 -2.34
C PRO A 270 24.51 26.87 -2.34
N VAL A 271 23.96 26.52 -1.18
CA VAL A 271 22.61 25.94 -1.04
C VAL A 271 21.55 26.94 -1.51
N LYS A 272 21.73 28.26 -1.28
CA LYS A 272 20.83 29.30 -1.80
C LYS A 272 20.81 29.34 -3.33
N ALA A 273 21.97 29.12 -3.97
CA ALA A 273 22.03 29.04 -5.44
C ALA A 273 21.25 27.82 -5.98
N GLU A 274 21.32 26.68 -5.32
CA GLU A 274 20.52 25.50 -5.70
C GLU A 274 19.02 25.75 -5.48
N ALA A 275 18.63 26.36 -4.37
CA ALA A 275 17.24 26.75 -4.15
C ALA A 275 16.73 27.73 -5.22
N ALA A 276 17.58 28.68 -5.66
CA ALA A 276 17.23 29.60 -6.73
C ALA A 276 17.01 28.89 -8.08
N LYS A 277 17.82 27.87 -8.42
CA LYS A 277 17.61 27.04 -9.61
C LYS A 277 16.26 26.31 -9.56
N ILE A 278 15.94 25.68 -8.43
CA ILE A 278 14.65 24.99 -8.23
C ILE A 278 13.48 25.98 -8.38
N ARG A 279 13.60 27.18 -7.75
CA ARG A 279 12.56 28.22 -7.83
C ARG A 279 12.33 28.70 -9.25
N ALA A 280 13.40 28.82 -10.04
CA ALA A 280 13.32 29.21 -11.45
C ALA A 280 12.71 28.12 -12.34
N ALA A 281 12.90 26.85 -12.01
CA ALA A 281 12.40 25.70 -12.77
C ALA A 281 10.88 25.53 -12.69
N THR A 282 10.26 25.88 -11.54
CA THR A 282 8.82 25.68 -11.34
C THR A 282 8.22 26.68 -10.33
N PRO A 283 7.02 27.22 -10.59
CA PRO A 283 6.26 27.99 -9.61
C PRO A 283 5.53 27.10 -8.58
N ASP A 284 5.31 25.82 -8.88
CA ASP A 284 4.54 24.90 -8.07
C ASP A 284 5.30 24.52 -6.79
N PRO A 285 4.75 24.77 -5.61
CA PRO A 285 5.41 24.45 -4.33
C PRO A 285 5.57 22.93 -4.10
N GLN A 286 4.68 22.08 -4.62
CA GLN A 286 4.81 20.64 -4.52
C GLN A 286 6.00 20.13 -5.34
N LEU A 287 6.13 20.61 -6.58
CA LEU A 287 7.27 20.27 -7.43
C LEU A 287 8.59 20.82 -6.87
N ARG A 288 8.59 22.02 -6.26
CA ARG A 288 9.77 22.56 -5.56
C ARG A 288 10.20 21.64 -4.41
N MET A 289 9.24 21.18 -3.61
CA MET A 289 9.48 20.26 -2.51
C MET A 289 10.09 18.94 -3.01
N MET A 290 9.53 18.35 -4.07
CA MET A 290 10.03 17.11 -4.68
C MET A 290 11.45 17.28 -5.24
N GLN A 291 11.73 18.39 -5.92
CA GLN A 291 13.07 18.69 -6.46
C GLN A 291 14.10 18.90 -5.35
N ALA A 292 13.71 19.52 -4.23
CA ALA A 292 14.59 19.67 -3.06
C ALA A 292 14.90 18.32 -2.43
N LEU A 293 13.91 17.45 -2.29
CA LEU A 293 14.10 16.08 -1.79
C LEU A 293 15.06 15.29 -2.70
N ALA A 294 14.78 15.27 -4.01
CA ALA A 294 15.61 14.58 -5.00
C ALA A 294 17.05 15.09 -4.96
N LEU A 295 17.27 16.43 -4.89
CA LEU A 295 18.61 17.01 -4.77
C LEU A 295 19.37 16.45 -3.57
N VAL A 296 18.72 16.36 -2.40
CA VAL A 296 19.35 15.84 -1.17
C VAL A 296 19.59 14.35 -1.27
N GLN A 297 18.64 13.58 -1.83
CA GLN A 297 18.77 12.13 -1.98
C GLN A 297 19.89 11.75 -2.96
N ASP A 298 19.98 12.46 -4.10
CA ASP A 298 20.85 12.07 -5.22
C ASP A 298 22.26 12.68 -5.11
N GLN A 299 22.37 13.92 -4.58
CA GLN A 299 23.64 14.65 -4.58
C GLN A 299 24.40 14.57 -3.24
N VAL A 300 23.80 14.04 -2.20
CA VAL A 300 24.44 13.90 -0.88
C VAL A 300 24.40 12.43 -0.46
N ARG A 301 25.58 11.81 -0.42
CA ARG A 301 25.72 10.41 -0.03
C ARG A 301 25.32 10.23 1.44
N TYR A 302 24.53 9.19 1.73
CA TYR A 302 24.23 8.83 3.11
C TYR A 302 25.38 8.10 3.75
N VAL A 303 25.81 8.59 4.92
CA VAL A 303 26.80 7.98 5.79
C VAL A 303 26.23 7.99 7.19
N PHE A 304 25.94 6.82 7.73
CA PHE A 304 25.28 6.72 9.04
C PHE A 304 26.26 7.07 10.17
N VAL A 305 25.93 8.12 10.93
CA VAL A 305 26.49 8.43 12.25
C VAL A 305 25.30 8.40 13.21
N GLY A 306 25.20 7.33 14.03
CA GLY A 306 23.98 7.05 14.81
C GLY A 306 23.54 8.19 15.73
N LEU A 307 22.23 8.40 15.81
CA LEU A 307 21.60 9.25 16.83
C LEU A 307 21.76 8.65 18.24
N ASP A 308 21.68 7.35 18.34
CA ASP A 308 21.72 6.56 19.56
C ASP A 308 23.09 6.47 20.23
N SER A 309 24.13 6.96 19.56
CA SER A 309 25.52 6.94 20.03
C SER A 309 26.02 8.30 20.58
N GLY A 310 25.08 9.20 21.01
CA GLY A 310 25.43 10.54 21.51
C GLY A 310 25.59 11.60 20.41
N GLY A 311 25.48 11.22 19.15
CA GLY A 311 25.60 12.13 18.02
C GLY A 311 24.33 12.93 17.71
N TYR A 312 23.65 13.53 18.69
CA TYR A 312 22.38 14.25 18.46
C TYR A 312 22.52 15.59 17.73
N ARG A 313 23.72 16.17 17.68
CA ARG A 313 23.96 17.47 17.05
C ARG A 313 24.02 17.32 15.53
N PRO A 314 23.16 18.03 14.76
CA PRO A 314 23.23 18.01 13.32
C PRO A 314 24.45 18.79 12.79
N ALA A 315 25.06 18.30 11.72
CA ALA A 315 25.99 19.08 10.92
C ALA A 315 25.27 20.25 10.26
N ARG A 316 25.98 21.36 10.00
CA ARG A 316 25.39 22.50 9.30
C ARG A 316 25.00 22.13 7.86
N ALA A 317 23.97 22.78 7.34
CA ALA A 317 23.54 22.58 5.97
C ALA A 317 24.65 22.84 4.94
N ASP A 318 25.40 23.93 5.10
CA ASP A 318 26.53 24.28 4.21
C ASP A 318 27.66 23.24 4.25
N ASP A 319 27.95 22.68 5.44
CA ASP A 319 28.97 21.65 5.60
C ASP A 319 28.55 20.34 4.96
N THR A 320 27.28 19.94 5.14
CA THR A 320 26.73 18.74 4.53
C THR A 320 26.72 18.84 3.01
N TRP A 321 26.34 20.01 2.48
CA TRP A 321 26.36 20.26 1.04
C TRP A 321 27.78 20.26 0.47
N SER A 322 28.73 20.92 1.13
CA SER A 322 30.11 20.99 0.63
C SER A 322 30.83 19.64 0.63
N ARG A 323 30.57 18.80 1.63
CA ARG A 323 31.16 17.48 1.77
C ARG A 323 30.54 16.44 0.84
N ARG A 324 29.31 16.67 0.36
CA ARG A 324 28.51 15.73 -0.43
C ARG A 324 28.23 14.40 0.30
N PHE A 325 28.30 14.38 1.61
CA PHE A 325 27.84 13.28 2.46
C PHE A 325 27.32 13.82 3.79
N GLY A 326 26.42 13.05 4.41
CA GLY A 326 25.86 13.37 5.72
C GLY A 326 25.00 12.22 6.23
N ASP A 327 24.79 12.21 7.53
CA ASP A 327 23.86 11.32 8.20
C ASP A 327 22.39 11.82 8.12
N CYS A 328 21.46 11.13 8.78
CA CYS A 328 20.05 11.54 8.79
C CYS A 328 19.86 13.00 9.27
N LYS A 329 20.63 13.44 10.27
CA LYS A 329 20.57 14.81 10.82
C LYS A 329 21.04 15.83 9.82
N GLY A 330 22.23 15.62 9.23
CA GLY A 330 22.83 16.54 8.26
C GLY A 330 21.98 16.68 7.00
N LYS A 331 21.47 15.57 6.49
CA LYS A 331 20.58 15.57 5.31
C LYS A 331 19.22 16.21 5.62
N THR A 332 18.65 15.98 6.82
CA THR A 332 17.42 16.65 7.28
C THR A 332 17.62 18.17 7.38
N VAL A 333 18.72 18.63 7.98
CA VAL A 333 19.03 20.05 8.12
C VAL A 333 19.24 20.71 6.74
N LEU A 334 19.93 20.07 5.83
CA LEU A 334 20.10 20.56 4.45
C LEU A 334 18.75 20.69 3.74
N LEU A 335 17.87 19.67 3.87
CA LEU A 335 16.54 19.70 3.28
C LEU A 335 15.67 20.81 3.88
N LEU A 336 15.70 21.00 5.21
CA LEU A 336 15.01 22.10 5.89
C LEU A 336 15.48 23.46 5.39
N ALA A 337 16.80 23.64 5.20
CA ALA A 337 17.36 24.87 4.68
C ALA A 337 16.89 25.16 3.25
N LEU A 338 16.89 24.16 2.36
CA LEU A 338 16.36 24.27 1.00
C LEU A 338 14.87 24.63 0.99
N LEU A 339 14.05 23.89 1.76
CA LEU A 339 12.60 24.12 1.83
C LEU A 339 12.26 25.52 2.34
N LYS A 340 13.00 26.01 3.34
CA LYS A 340 12.87 27.37 3.85
C LYS A 340 13.16 28.42 2.77
N GLU A 341 14.25 28.28 2.01
CA GLU A 341 14.57 29.16 0.88
C GLU A 341 13.52 29.09 -0.24
N LEU A 342 12.85 27.94 -0.41
CA LEU A 342 11.78 27.74 -1.39
C LEU A 342 10.40 28.20 -0.92
N GLY A 343 10.29 28.67 0.36
CA GLY A 343 9.04 29.13 0.94
C GLY A 343 8.08 27.98 1.31
N VAL A 344 8.59 26.77 1.54
CA VAL A 344 7.83 25.62 1.98
C VAL A 344 7.93 25.48 3.49
N GLU A 345 6.79 25.46 4.19
CA GLU A 345 6.75 25.20 5.64
C GLU A 345 7.22 23.76 5.91
N ALA A 346 8.20 23.62 6.81
CA ALA A 346 8.76 22.33 7.15
C ALA A 346 9.33 22.30 8.57
N GLU A 347 9.30 21.14 9.21
CA GLU A 347 9.85 20.89 10.53
C GLU A 347 10.54 19.52 10.60
N PRO A 348 11.57 19.33 11.43
CA PRO A 348 12.16 18.02 11.65
C PRO A 348 11.27 17.18 12.57
N VAL A 349 11.26 15.85 12.33
CA VAL A 349 10.54 14.88 13.15
C VAL A 349 11.47 13.74 13.51
N MET A 350 11.68 13.52 14.80
CA MET A 350 12.49 12.40 15.29
C MET A 350 11.69 11.12 15.33
N ALA A 351 12.30 9.98 15.00
CA ALA A 351 11.68 8.66 14.89
C ALA A 351 12.58 7.57 15.46
N ASP A 352 11.97 6.44 15.79
CA ASP A 352 12.66 5.17 16.04
C ASP A 352 12.24 4.17 14.96
N ILE A 353 13.13 3.90 14.00
CA ILE A 353 12.84 3.02 12.86
C ILE A 353 12.81 1.52 13.23
N ASN A 354 13.43 1.14 14.36
CA ASN A 354 13.54 -0.26 14.79
C ASN A 354 12.49 -0.64 15.84
N GLY A 355 12.02 0.30 16.60
CA GLY A 355 11.15 0.05 17.74
C GLY A 355 10.11 1.13 17.98
N GLY A 356 9.67 1.81 16.91
CA GLY A 356 8.66 2.87 16.99
C GLY A 356 7.33 2.41 17.59
N ASP A 357 6.99 1.12 17.45
CA ASP A 357 5.86 0.54 18.17
C ASP A 357 6.16 0.52 19.69
N GLY A 358 5.25 1.09 20.49
CA GLY A 358 5.39 1.21 21.94
C GLY A 358 6.30 2.37 22.40
N LEU A 359 6.73 3.26 21.53
CA LEU A 359 7.51 4.45 21.93
C LEU A 359 6.77 5.32 22.97
N ASN A 360 5.46 5.44 22.85
CA ASN A 360 4.57 6.13 23.79
C ASN A 360 4.50 5.45 25.17
N GLU A 361 4.93 4.21 25.28
CA GLU A 361 4.98 3.49 26.56
C GLU A 361 6.32 3.65 27.28
N ARG A 362 7.32 4.23 26.64
CA ARG A 362 8.64 4.50 27.22
C ARG A 362 8.63 5.82 28.02
N LEU A 363 9.60 5.95 28.93
CA LEU A 363 9.85 7.28 29.52
C LEU A 363 10.32 8.25 28.45
N PRO A 364 9.97 9.55 28.57
CA PRO A 364 10.58 10.58 27.74
C PRO A 364 12.09 10.55 27.90
N MET A 365 12.81 10.26 26.83
CA MET A 365 14.26 10.23 26.78
C MET A 365 14.75 10.35 25.32
N LEU A 366 15.99 10.77 25.15
CA LEU A 366 16.62 10.78 23.84
C LEU A 366 16.95 9.32 23.43
N ALA A 367 15.94 8.64 22.85
CA ALA A 367 16.00 7.26 22.40
C ALA A 367 15.56 7.11 20.93
N PHE A 368 15.83 8.13 20.13
CA PHE A 368 15.54 8.14 18.70
C PHE A 368 16.78 7.75 17.91
N ASN A 369 16.61 7.02 16.84
CA ASN A 369 17.70 6.59 15.96
C ASN A 369 17.59 7.19 14.55
N HIS A 370 16.55 7.97 14.27
CA HIS A 370 16.31 8.59 12.97
C HIS A 370 15.66 9.96 13.08
N VAL A 371 15.79 10.76 12.02
CA VAL A 371 15.11 12.04 11.85
C VAL A 371 14.82 12.29 10.37
N LEU A 372 13.61 12.79 10.09
CA LEU A 372 13.16 13.16 8.75
C LEU A 372 12.42 14.50 8.81
N VAL A 373 11.93 14.97 7.66
CA VAL A 373 11.24 16.25 7.52
C VAL A 373 9.75 16.05 7.29
N ARG A 374 8.92 16.75 8.04
CA ARG A 374 7.52 16.97 7.69
C ARG A 374 7.38 18.30 6.99
N ALA A 375 6.97 18.30 5.72
CA ALA A 375 6.65 19.51 4.94
C ALA A 375 5.14 19.69 4.82
N ARG A 376 4.67 20.94 4.71
CA ARG A 376 3.26 21.27 4.51
C ARG A 376 3.07 22.08 3.24
N VAL A 377 2.25 21.56 2.33
CA VAL A 377 1.92 22.23 1.06
C VAL A 377 0.44 22.00 0.75
N GLY A 378 -0.28 23.08 0.46
CA GLY A 378 -1.71 22.99 0.10
C GLY A 378 -2.61 22.37 1.20
N GLY A 379 -2.24 22.55 2.47
CA GLY A 379 -2.95 21.97 3.62
C GLY A 379 -2.65 20.51 3.91
N LYS A 380 -1.85 19.83 3.05
CA LYS A 380 -1.42 18.45 3.24
C LYS A 380 -0.03 18.37 3.86
N SER A 381 0.22 17.29 4.62
CA SER A 381 1.54 16.96 5.17
C SER A 381 2.25 15.92 4.32
N TYR A 382 3.54 16.13 4.09
CA TYR A 382 4.42 15.23 3.34
C TYR A 382 5.62 14.85 4.19
N TRP A 383 6.02 13.58 4.15
CA TRP A 383 7.09 13.02 4.95
C TRP A 383 8.31 12.75 4.08
N LEU A 384 9.31 13.59 4.22
CA LEU A 384 10.48 13.66 3.35
C LEU A 384 11.68 13.08 4.08
N ASP A 385 12.17 11.95 3.63
CA ASP A 385 13.36 11.32 4.20
C ASP A 385 14.56 11.48 3.27
N GLY A 386 15.46 12.38 3.63
CA GLY A 386 16.67 12.64 2.84
C GLY A 386 17.64 11.46 2.77
N THR A 387 17.50 10.44 3.63
CA THR A 387 18.40 9.26 3.67
C THR A 387 17.98 8.18 2.69
N ARG A 388 16.71 8.20 2.27
CA ARG A 388 16.17 7.30 1.24
C ARG A 388 16.67 7.67 -0.15
N SER A 389 16.28 6.92 -1.15
CA SER A 389 16.58 7.18 -2.56
C SER A 389 15.37 6.86 -3.44
N GLY A 390 15.19 7.63 -4.50
CA GLY A 390 14.18 7.36 -5.52
C GLY A 390 12.74 7.64 -5.09
N ASP A 391 12.52 8.54 -4.15
CA ASP A 391 11.19 8.99 -3.73
C ASP A 391 10.66 10.03 -4.74
N THR A 392 9.99 9.55 -5.79
CA THR A 392 9.51 10.37 -6.92
C THR A 392 7.99 10.49 -6.97
N VAL A 393 7.25 9.72 -6.17
CA VAL A 393 5.78 9.70 -6.17
C VAL A 393 5.23 10.48 -4.99
N LEU A 394 4.63 11.64 -5.25
CA LEU A 394 4.13 12.57 -4.23
C LEU A 394 3.17 11.89 -3.22
N LYS A 395 2.25 11.04 -3.70
CA LYS A 395 1.27 10.33 -2.85
C LYS A 395 1.91 9.38 -1.84
N GLU A 396 3.04 8.76 -2.15
CA GLU A 396 3.74 7.88 -1.21
C GLU A 396 4.29 8.68 -0.02
N LEU A 397 4.61 9.96 -0.24
CA LEU A 397 5.11 10.86 0.80
C LEU A 397 4.02 11.39 1.75
N GLU A 398 2.75 11.19 1.46
CA GLU A 398 1.64 11.55 2.37
C GLU A 398 1.56 10.59 3.57
N THR A 399 2.26 9.45 3.53
CA THR A 399 2.23 8.42 4.59
C THR A 399 3.50 8.44 5.44
N TYR A 400 3.35 8.62 6.75
CA TYR A 400 4.46 8.52 7.69
C TYR A 400 4.91 7.05 7.86
N PRO A 401 6.21 6.75 7.72
CA PRO A 401 6.65 5.35 7.65
C PRO A 401 6.85 4.66 9.02
N TYR A 402 6.97 5.39 10.15
CA TYR A 402 7.50 4.86 11.39
C TYR A 402 6.52 4.78 12.58
N GLY A 403 5.23 5.01 12.38
CA GLY A 403 4.19 4.93 13.40
C GLY A 403 4.20 6.13 14.37
N TRP A 404 5.16 6.22 15.29
CA TRP A 404 5.31 7.35 16.21
C TRP A 404 6.41 8.31 15.77
N GLY A 405 6.16 9.61 15.87
CA GLY A 405 7.13 10.65 15.60
C GLY A 405 7.08 11.76 16.65
N LEU A 406 8.24 12.37 16.94
CA LEU A 406 8.33 13.55 17.81
C LEU A 406 8.69 14.77 16.94
N PRO A 407 7.73 15.68 16.66
CA PRO A 407 8.03 16.94 15.99
C PRO A 407 8.97 17.80 16.87
N VAL A 408 9.95 18.45 16.24
CA VAL A 408 10.96 19.23 16.92
C VAL A 408 10.59 20.72 16.83
N ARG A 409 10.06 21.27 17.94
CA ARG A 409 9.52 22.64 18.01
C ARG A 409 10.04 23.39 19.23
N THR A 410 10.29 24.69 19.10
CA THR A 410 10.74 25.56 20.20
C THR A 410 9.76 25.59 21.38
N VAL A 411 8.47 25.51 21.12
CA VAL A 411 7.42 25.44 22.15
C VAL A 411 7.21 24.02 22.70
N GLY A 412 7.98 23.05 22.22
CA GLY A 412 7.82 21.62 22.49
C GLY A 412 6.65 21.01 21.74
N ALA A 413 6.71 19.70 21.57
CA ALA A 413 5.65 18.87 20.98
C ALA A 413 5.58 17.53 21.71
N ASP A 414 4.40 16.94 21.73
CA ASP A 414 4.20 15.56 22.18
C ASP A 414 4.43 14.58 21.04
N LEU A 415 4.55 13.29 21.36
CA LEU A 415 4.58 12.23 20.34
C LEU A 415 3.28 12.25 19.54
N GLU A 416 3.41 12.19 18.23
CA GLU A 416 2.29 12.05 17.30
C GLU A 416 2.29 10.63 16.72
N ARG A 417 1.11 9.99 16.71
CA ARG A 417 0.91 8.70 16.05
C ARG A 417 0.38 8.91 14.64
N HIS A 418 0.96 8.19 13.71
CA HIS A 418 0.56 8.19 12.31
C HIS A 418 0.40 6.74 11.83
N ASP A 419 -0.84 6.33 11.64
CA ASP A 419 -1.14 4.98 11.17
C ASP A 419 -1.03 4.92 9.63
N LYS A 420 -0.37 3.89 9.12
CA LYS A 420 -0.34 3.63 7.69
C LYS A 420 -1.71 3.12 7.24
N PRO A 421 -2.24 3.59 6.11
CA PRO A 421 -3.42 2.96 5.51
C PRO A 421 -3.05 1.63 4.84
N PRO A 422 -3.99 0.71 4.66
CA PRO A 422 -3.83 -0.43 3.78
C PRO A 422 -3.54 0.03 2.34
N LEU A 423 -2.70 -0.72 1.61
CA LEU A 423 -2.35 -0.37 0.23
C LEU A 423 -3.60 -0.32 -0.66
N ALA A 424 -3.69 0.72 -1.48
CA ALA A 424 -4.75 0.88 -2.48
C ALA A 424 -4.46 0.11 -3.78
N TYR A 425 -3.19 -0.14 -4.05
CA TYR A 425 -2.72 -0.89 -5.22
C TYR A 425 -1.77 -2.01 -4.78
N PRO A 426 -1.73 -3.14 -5.52
CA PRO A 426 -0.82 -4.22 -5.18
C PRO A 426 0.64 -3.76 -5.20
N ALA A 427 1.41 -4.14 -4.19
CA ALA A 427 2.87 -3.99 -4.20
C ALA A 427 3.51 -4.94 -5.21
N SER A 428 2.89 -6.13 -5.39
CA SER A 428 3.28 -7.12 -6.39
C SER A 428 2.05 -7.63 -7.14
N GLU A 429 2.15 -7.67 -8.46
CA GLU A 429 1.07 -8.12 -9.33
C GLU A 429 1.61 -8.97 -10.48
N MET A 430 0.91 -10.07 -10.79
CA MET A 430 1.19 -10.90 -11.95
C MET A 430 -0.08 -11.13 -12.75
N LEU A 431 0.01 -10.94 -14.07
CA LEU A 431 -1.00 -11.31 -15.04
C LEU A 431 -0.42 -12.39 -15.99
N LEU A 432 -0.91 -13.61 -15.85
CA LEU A 432 -0.60 -14.73 -16.74
C LEU A 432 -1.72 -14.86 -17.78
N LYS A 433 -1.38 -14.67 -19.04
CA LYS A 433 -2.28 -14.88 -20.20
C LYS A 433 -1.89 -16.15 -20.93
N VAL A 434 -2.87 -17.02 -21.16
CA VAL A 434 -2.73 -18.30 -21.83
C VAL A 434 -3.66 -18.32 -23.04
N ASP A 435 -3.14 -18.33 -24.25
CA ASP A 435 -3.93 -18.50 -25.47
C ASP A 435 -3.83 -19.93 -25.98
N ALA A 436 -4.85 -20.72 -25.68
CA ALA A 436 -4.97 -22.11 -26.06
C ALA A 436 -5.89 -22.32 -27.29
N THR A 437 -6.13 -21.27 -28.08
CA THR A 437 -7.05 -21.36 -29.27
C THR A 437 -6.59 -22.35 -30.36
N ALA A 438 -5.29 -22.70 -30.36
CA ALA A 438 -4.73 -23.71 -31.25
C ALA A 438 -5.22 -25.14 -30.95
N GLY A 439 -5.80 -25.37 -29.77
CA GLY A 439 -6.34 -26.68 -29.34
C GLY A 439 -5.79 -27.07 -27.95
N LEU A 440 -6.52 -27.89 -27.21
CA LEU A 440 -6.21 -28.29 -25.85
C LEU A 440 -4.88 -29.07 -25.71
N ASP A 441 -4.47 -29.79 -26.72
CA ASP A 441 -3.25 -30.60 -26.76
C ASP A 441 -2.07 -29.86 -27.42
N ALA A 442 -2.33 -28.74 -28.06
CA ALA A 442 -1.31 -27.93 -28.69
C ALA A 442 -0.62 -27.04 -27.63
N PRO A 443 0.65 -26.64 -27.83
CA PRO A 443 1.26 -25.64 -26.98
C PRO A 443 0.46 -24.33 -27.05
N ALA A 444 0.05 -23.83 -25.89
CA ALA A 444 -0.56 -22.50 -25.75
C ALA A 444 0.48 -21.40 -25.87
N ALA A 445 0.12 -20.26 -26.46
CA ALA A 445 0.95 -19.07 -26.40
C ALA A 445 0.82 -18.42 -25.01
N ILE A 446 1.96 -18.10 -24.41
CA ILE A 446 2.03 -17.57 -23.04
C ILE A 446 2.54 -16.13 -23.07
N SER A 447 1.89 -15.26 -22.29
CA SER A 447 2.37 -13.93 -21.98
C SER A 447 2.20 -13.67 -20.48
N VAL A 448 3.26 -13.19 -19.83
CA VAL A 448 3.28 -12.86 -18.40
C VAL A 448 3.69 -11.41 -18.24
N ASP A 449 2.86 -10.66 -17.56
CA ASP A 449 3.16 -9.29 -17.14
C ASP A 449 3.30 -9.29 -15.60
N VAL A 450 4.47 -8.86 -15.10
CA VAL A 450 4.72 -8.69 -13.65
C VAL A 450 4.99 -7.23 -13.37
N VAL A 451 4.36 -6.70 -12.34
CA VAL A 451 4.54 -5.31 -11.90
C VAL A 451 4.84 -5.30 -10.41
N LEU A 452 5.95 -4.68 -10.04
CA LEU A 452 6.26 -4.31 -8.66
C LEU A 452 6.10 -2.80 -8.49
N ARG A 453 5.73 -2.36 -7.28
CA ARG A 453 5.54 -0.93 -6.98
C ARG A 453 6.31 -0.51 -5.73
N GLY A 454 6.59 0.79 -5.63
CA GLY A 454 7.23 1.41 -4.48
C GLY A 454 8.66 0.91 -4.23
N ASP A 455 8.99 0.63 -2.98
CA ASP A 455 10.34 0.21 -2.57
C ASP A 455 10.76 -1.12 -3.21
N ALA A 456 9.83 -2.05 -3.42
CA ALA A 456 10.11 -3.32 -4.09
C ALA A 456 10.53 -3.11 -5.56
N ALA A 457 9.89 -2.19 -6.26
CA ALA A 457 10.24 -1.83 -7.63
C ALA A 457 11.62 -1.18 -7.71
N TYR A 458 11.90 -0.24 -6.80
CA TYR A 458 13.20 0.43 -6.73
C TYR A 458 14.33 -0.56 -6.43
N ALA A 459 14.13 -1.47 -5.47
CA ALA A 459 15.09 -2.50 -5.13
C ALA A 459 15.34 -3.48 -6.30
N ALA A 460 14.28 -3.91 -6.99
CA ALA A 460 14.39 -4.77 -8.16
C ALA A 460 15.17 -4.09 -9.30
N ASN A 461 14.90 -2.81 -9.58
CA ASN A 461 15.65 -2.04 -10.56
C ASN A 461 17.14 -1.97 -10.22
N ARG A 462 17.49 -1.67 -8.96
CA ARG A 462 18.87 -1.64 -8.50
C ARG A 462 19.53 -3.02 -8.60
N GLY A 463 18.83 -4.08 -8.20
CA GLY A 463 19.33 -5.45 -8.27
C GLY A 463 19.61 -5.89 -9.71
N LEU A 464 18.71 -5.62 -10.64
CA LEU A 464 18.90 -5.95 -12.06
C LEU A 464 20.00 -5.10 -12.71
N ALA A 465 20.18 -3.85 -12.28
CA ALA A 465 21.26 -2.98 -12.78
C ALA A 465 22.65 -3.36 -12.23
N ALA A 466 22.72 -4.07 -11.10
CA ALA A 466 23.96 -4.45 -10.44
C ALA A 466 24.62 -5.69 -11.07
N VAL A 467 23.93 -6.44 -11.94
CA VAL A 467 24.42 -7.65 -12.57
C VAL A 467 24.45 -7.51 -14.11
N PRO A 468 25.29 -8.28 -14.82
CA PRO A 468 25.27 -8.30 -16.28
C PRO A 468 23.86 -8.63 -16.82
N ARG A 469 23.48 -7.96 -17.91
CA ARG A 469 22.12 -8.09 -18.49
C ARG A 469 21.73 -9.55 -18.77
N GLU A 470 22.66 -10.35 -19.28
CA GLU A 470 22.41 -11.78 -19.55
C GLU A 470 22.15 -12.57 -18.26
N GLN A 471 22.88 -12.29 -17.20
CA GLN A 471 22.64 -12.92 -15.90
C GLN A 471 21.27 -12.52 -15.32
N ALA A 472 20.90 -11.25 -15.43
CA ALA A 472 19.57 -10.77 -15.05
C ALA A 472 18.47 -11.48 -15.85
N TYR A 473 18.66 -11.59 -17.16
CA TYR A 473 17.74 -12.27 -18.08
C TYR A 473 17.51 -13.73 -17.68
N GLN A 474 18.62 -14.50 -17.50
CA GLN A 474 18.55 -15.91 -17.10
C GLN A 474 17.96 -16.07 -15.68
N GLY A 475 18.31 -15.16 -14.77
CA GLY A 475 17.76 -15.15 -13.41
C GLY A 475 16.24 -15.01 -13.37
N LEU A 476 15.66 -14.13 -14.19
CA LEU A 476 14.23 -13.94 -14.30
C LEU A 476 13.52 -15.17 -14.89
N ILE A 477 14.08 -15.78 -15.94
CA ILE A 477 13.54 -17.01 -16.55
C ILE A 477 13.56 -18.16 -15.53
N ASN A 478 14.70 -18.40 -14.89
CA ASN A 478 14.86 -19.51 -13.95
C ASN A 478 13.94 -19.34 -12.72
N GLY A 479 13.81 -18.10 -12.23
CA GLY A 479 12.88 -17.79 -11.15
C GLY A 479 11.44 -18.14 -11.52
N PHE A 480 11.00 -17.70 -12.70
CA PHE A 480 9.64 -17.98 -13.18
C PHE A 480 9.42 -19.47 -13.46
N HIS A 481 10.38 -20.15 -14.09
CA HIS A 481 10.27 -21.58 -14.40
C HIS A 481 10.18 -22.48 -13.15
N LYS A 482 10.76 -22.04 -12.03
CA LYS A 482 10.66 -22.76 -10.75
C LYS A 482 9.20 -22.88 -10.28
N ASP A 483 8.42 -21.81 -10.47
CA ASP A 483 7.02 -21.73 -10.04
C ASP A 483 6.07 -22.27 -11.13
N TYR A 484 6.44 -22.15 -12.42
CA TYR A 484 5.66 -22.56 -13.58
C TYR A 484 6.47 -23.48 -14.52
N PRO A 485 6.80 -24.73 -14.09
CA PRO A 485 7.69 -25.61 -14.85
C PRO A 485 7.13 -26.07 -16.21
N TRP A 486 5.83 -25.97 -16.44
CA TRP A 486 5.17 -26.29 -17.70
C TRP A 486 5.27 -25.18 -18.77
N ILE A 487 5.76 -24.00 -18.39
CA ILE A 487 5.91 -22.83 -19.26
C ILE A 487 7.39 -22.64 -19.65
N ASP A 488 7.64 -22.57 -20.95
CA ASP A 488 8.93 -22.30 -21.56
C ASP A 488 9.00 -20.84 -22.03
N ILE A 489 9.62 -19.99 -21.24
CA ILE A 489 9.78 -18.55 -21.55
C ILE A 489 10.90 -18.37 -22.57
N LYS A 490 10.61 -17.67 -23.66
CA LYS A 490 11.52 -17.38 -24.78
C LYS A 490 12.04 -15.95 -24.75
N THR A 491 11.27 -14.99 -24.25
CA THR A 491 11.68 -13.60 -24.21
C THR A 491 11.33 -12.97 -22.87
N VAL A 492 12.22 -12.12 -22.39
CA VAL A 492 11.99 -11.28 -21.21
C VAL A 492 12.43 -9.86 -21.53
N THR A 493 11.59 -8.92 -21.24
CA THR A 493 11.92 -7.48 -21.27
C THR A 493 11.52 -6.86 -19.94
N TRP A 494 12.27 -5.84 -19.50
CA TRP A 494 11.93 -5.10 -18.28
C TRP A 494 12.20 -3.64 -18.44
N ALA A 495 11.43 -2.84 -17.70
CA ALA A 495 11.58 -1.39 -17.62
C ALA A 495 11.21 -0.90 -16.22
N TYR A 496 11.91 0.12 -15.77
CA TYR A 496 11.59 0.84 -14.54
C TYR A 496 11.05 2.23 -14.91
N ASP A 497 9.88 2.56 -14.38
CA ASP A 497 9.29 3.90 -14.48
C ASP A 497 9.54 4.66 -13.17
N PRO A 498 10.48 5.61 -13.13
CA PRO A 498 10.77 6.37 -11.92
C PRO A 498 9.62 7.32 -11.53
N ALA A 499 8.82 7.80 -12.47
CA ALA A 499 7.70 8.71 -12.19
C ALA A 499 6.55 8.01 -11.43
N ARG A 500 6.42 6.68 -11.62
CA ARG A 500 5.41 5.85 -10.98
C ARG A 500 5.99 4.93 -9.91
N ARG A 501 7.32 4.87 -9.79
CA ARG A 501 8.05 3.87 -9.00
C ARG A 501 7.56 2.45 -9.29
N GLU A 502 7.36 2.15 -10.57
CA GLU A 502 6.92 0.84 -11.05
C GLU A 502 8.06 0.14 -11.79
N MET A 503 8.30 -1.12 -11.46
CA MET A 503 9.17 -2.03 -12.20
C MET A 503 8.29 -3.05 -12.88
N ALA A 504 8.28 -3.05 -14.19
CA ALA A 504 7.52 -3.99 -14.99
C ALA A 504 8.47 -4.90 -15.76
N TRP A 505 8.19 -6.20 -15.78
CA TRP A 505 8.77 -7.09 -16.76
C TRP A 505 7.69 -7.88 -17.49
N LYS A 506 7.92 -8.08 -18.78
CA LYS A 506 7.07 -8.82 -19.69
C LYS A 506 7.82 -10.02 -20.20
N MET A 507 7.19 -11.17 -20.12
CA MET A 507 7.72 -12.43 -20.59
C MET A 507 6.80 -12.98 -21.65
N SER A 508 7.37 -13.66 -22.65
CA SER A 508 6.58 -14.43 -23.61
C SER A 508 7.22 -15.77 -23.90
N GLY A 509 6.39 -16.74 -24.25
CA GLY A 509 6.83 -18.08 -24.51
C GLY A 509 5.68 -18.99 -24.91
N SER A 510 5.81 -20.28 -24.64
CA SER A 510 4.79 -21.26 -24.88
C SER A 510 4.77 -22.31 -23.77
N GLY A 511 3.66 -23.00 -23.62
CA GLY A 511 3.55 -24.07 -22.64
C GLY A 511 2.46 -25.07 -23.01
N LYS A 512 2.69 -26.33 -22.75
CA LYS A 512 1.67 -27.34 -22.90
C LYS A 512 0.88 -27.44 -21.61
N MET A 513 -0.42 -27.10 -21.70
CA MET A 513 -1.32 -27.24 -20.56
C MET A 513 -1.38 -28.69 -20.10
N ASP A 514 -1.16 -28.93 -18.82
CA ASP A 514 -1.16 -30.27 -18.22
C ASP A 514 -2.59 -30.70 -17.86
N TRP A 515 -3.27 -31.29 -18.86
CA TRP A 515 -4.64 -31.79 -18.71
C TRP A 515 -4.66 -33.17 -18.06
N ALA A 516 -5.05 -33.23 -16.80
CA ALA A 516 -5.27 -34.49 -16.09
C ALA A 516 -6.54 -35.20 -16.56
N ASN A 517 -6.51 -36.52 -16.67
CA ASN A 517 -7.68 -37.34 -16.93
C ASN A 517 -8.48 -37.60 -15.64
N ASP A 518 -9.78 -37.74 -15.76
CA ASP A 518 -10.65 -38.13 -14.65
C ASP A 518 -10.28 -39.51 -14.09
N THR A 519 -9.97 -39.58 -12.81
CA THR A 519 -9.56 -40.83 -12.11
C THR A 519 -10.71 -41.82 -11.95
N ALA A 520 -11.97 -41.39 -12.12
CA ALA A 520 -13.16 -42.24 -12.09
C ALA A 520 -13.51 -42.84 -13.47
N GLY A 521 -12.63 -42.71 -14.48
CA GLY A 521 -12.82 -43.24 -15.81
C GLY A 521 -13.87 -42.53 -16.66
N ARG A 522 -14.33 -41.35 -16.23
CA ARG A 522 -15.23 -40.51 -17.04
C ARG A 522 -14.44 -39.83 -18.15
N PRO A 523 -15.03 -39.50 -19.27
CA PRO A 523 -14.34 -38.93 -20.43
C PRO A 523 -14.06 -37.40 -20.25
N TRP A 524 -13.76 -36.99 -19.04
CA TRP A 524 -13.45 -35.62 -18.70
C TRP A 524 -11.93 -35.43 -18.49
N ARG A 525 -11.42 -34.29 -18.92
CA ARG A 525 -10.08 -33.81 -18.67
C ARG A 525 -10.18 -32.52 -17.84
N TRP A 526 -9.25 -32.32 -16.96
CA TRP A 526 -9.19 -31.19 -16.04
C TRP A 526 -7.88 -30.47 -16.20
N PHE A 527 -7.95 -29.17 -16.27
CA PHE A 527 -6.78 -28.30 -16.12
C PHE A 527 -6.95 -27.47 -14.85
N GLU A 528 -6.02 -27.62 -13.92
CA GLU A 528 -5.98 -26.81 -12.71
C GLU A 528 -5.48 -25.41 -13.08
N VAL A 529 -6.31 -24.41 -12.83
CA VAL A 529 -5.88 -23.03 -12.95
C VAL A 529 -5.08 -22.69 -11.70
N ASP A 530 -3.83 -22.27 -11.87
CA ASP A 530 -2.90 -22.07 -10.76
C ASP A 530 -3.48 -21.20 -9.66
N ASP A 531 -3.75 -21.83 -8.55
CA ASP A 531 -4.28 -21.25 -7.33
C ASP A 531 -3.32 -21.55 -6.14
N SER A 532 -2.07 -21.89 -6.45
CA SER A 532 -1.08 -22.32 -5.47
C SER A 532 -0.89 -21.27 -4.38
N GLY A 533 -0.97 -21.72 -3.14
CA GLY A 533 -0.79 -20.89 -1.97
C GLY A 533 -1.99 -20.04 -1.53
N PHE A 534 -3.06 -19.87 -2.33
CA PHE A 534 -4.21 -19.06 -1.96
C PHE A 534 -4.94 -19.55 -0.69
N GLY A 535 -5.03 -20.86 -0.51
CA GLY A 535 -5.66 -21.49 0.65
C GLY A 535 -4.71 -21.75 1.83
N ARG A 536 -3.41 -21.47 1.68
CA ARG A 536 -2.41 -21.68 2.72
C ARG A 536 -2.36 -20.46 3.64
N ILE A 537 -2.99 -20.58 4.78
CA ILE A 537 -2.98 -19.53 5.81
C ILE A 537 -2.28 -20.12 7.03
N ASP A 538 -1.20 -19.50 7.46
CA ASP A 538 -0.48 -19.90 8.65
C ASP A 538 -1.40 -19.79 9.89
N PRO A 539 -1.28 -20.72 10.85
CA PRO A 539 -2.04 -20.64 12.08
C PRO A 539 -1.78 -19.33 12.82
N VAL A 540 -2.85 -18.74 13.34
CA VAL A 540 -2.78 -17.53 14.17
C VAL A 540 -2.93 -17.97 15.64
N THR A 541 -1.93 -18.74 16.12
CA THR A 541 -1.92 -19.33 17.45
C THR A 541 -0.59 -19.12 18.15
N ARG A 542 -0.58 -19.27 19.47
CA ARG A 542 0.61 -19.22 20.34
C ARG A 542 0.64 -20.43 21.27
N PRO A 543 1.82 -20.85 21.74
CA PRO A 543 1.94 -21.75 22.88
C PRO A 543 1.14 -21.24 24.09
N LYS A 544 0.49 -22.15 24.79
CA LYS A 544 -0.40 -21.82 25.94
C LYS A 544 0.30 -21.12 27.09
N GLU A 545 1.62 -21.28 27.14
CA GLU A 545 2.49 -20.72 28.20
C GLU A 545 2.80 -19.23 27.94
N GLN A 546 2.54 -18.76 26.76
CA GLN A 546 2.74 -17.35 26.39
C GLN A 546 1.49 -16.51 26.68
N ASP A 547 1.64 -15.19 26.73
CA ASP A 547 0.52 -14.26 26.95
C ASP A 547 -0.51 -14.37 25.83
N GLN A 548 -1.66 -14.95 26.15
CA GLN A 548 -2.77 -15.13 25.21
C GLN A 548 -3.58 -13.84 24.97
N ALA A 549 -3.40 -12.81 25.80
CA ALA A 549 -4.13 -11.53 25.67
C ALA A 549 -3.44 -10.54 24.73
N ALA A 550 -2.15 -10.72 24.46
CA ALA A 550 -1.40 -9.85 23.57
C ALA A 550 -1.94 -9.91 22.12
N SER A 551 -1.94 -8.78 21.41
CA SER A 551 -2.28 -8.69 19.98
C SER A 551 -1.35 -9.55 19.12
N TYR A 552 -1.79 -9.88 17.90
CA TYR A 552 -1.01 -10.59 16.89
C TYR A 552 -0.57 -9.62 15.79
N ALA A 553 0.71 -9.60 15.50
CA ALA A 553 1.26 -8.79 14.42
C ALA A 553 0.84 -9.35 13.05
N VAL A 554 0.54 -8.48 12.14
CA VAL A 554 0.25 -8.78 10.74
C VAL A 554 1.36 -8.18 9.88
N ASN A 555 1.82 -8.90 8.85
CA ASN A 555 2.73 -8.31 7.86
C ASN A 555 1.99 -7.19 7.13
N PHE A 556 2.30 -5.95 7.48
CA PHE A 556 1.56 -4.76 7.04
C PHE A 556 2.50 -3.59 6.72
N PRO A 557 2.22 -2.83 5.65
CA PRO A 557 1.20 -3.06 4.66
C PRO A 557 1.64 -4.11 3.62
N ALA A 558 0.73 -5.00 3.24
CA ALA A 558 0.96 -6.00 2.19
C ALA A 558 -0.27 -6.12 1.29
N TYR A 559 -0.06 -6.20 -0.01
CA TYR A 559 -1.11 -6.43 -0.99
C TYR A 559 -0.49 -7.04 -2.25
N ASP A 560 -0.87 -8.28 -2.54
CA ASP A 560 -0.42 -9.04 -3.68
C ASP A 560 -1.62 -9.47 -4.51
N ARG A 561 -1.45 -9.51 -5.85
CA ARG A 561 -2.50 -9.86 -6.79
C ARG A 561 -1.99 -10.78 -7.90
N TRP A 562 -2.80 -11.78 -8.25
CA TRP A 562 -2.57 -12.69 -9.36
C TRP A 562 -3.80 -12.77 -10.24
N VAL A 563 -3.59 -12.67 -11.53
CA VAL A 563 -4.64 -12.79 -12.54
C VAL A 563 -4.21 -13.87 -13.54
N VAL A 564 -5.06 -14.86 -13.74
CA VAL A 564 -4.88 -15.86 -14.78
C VAL A 564 -6.01 -15.72 -15.79
N ALA A 565 -5.65 -15.46 -17.04
CA ALA A 565 -6.57 -15.17 -18.12
C ALA A 565 -6.34 -16.21 -19.25
N VAL A 566 -7.26 -17.16 -19.42
CA VAL A 566 -7.15 -18.24 -20.40
C VAL A 566 -8.14 -18.02 -21.53
N ARG A 567 -7.66 -18.06 -22.77
CA ARG A 567 -8.49 -18.11 -23.95
C ARG A 567 -8.48 -19.52 -24.53
N LEU A 568 -9.65 -20.12 -24.61
CA LEU A 568 -9.86 -21.50 -25.00
C LEU A 568 -10.30 -21.61 -26.46
N PRO A 569 -10.15 -22.78 -27.11
CA PRO A 569 -10.67 -23.01 -28.47
C PRO A 569 -12.20 -22.88 -28.54
N LYS A 570 -12.73 -22.36 -29.62
CA LYS A 570 -14.19 -22.23 -29.88
C LYS A 570 -14.91 -23.56 -30.15
N THR A 571 -14.49 -24.68 -29.73
CA THR A 571 -14.61 -25.97 -30.39
C THR A 571 -15.94 -26.68 -30.40
N ALA A 572 -16.21 -27.28 -31.56
CA ALA A 572 -16.96 -28.54 -31.70
C ALA A 572 -16.08 -29.81 -31.57
N LYS A 573 -14.73 -29.71 -31.73
CA LYS A 573 -13.84 -30.89 -31.75
C LYS A 573 -13.52 -31.44 -30.36
N ASP A 574 -13.45 -30.58 -29.37
CA ASP A 574 -13.02 -30.94 -28.01
C ASP A 574 -14.20 -31.05 -27.01
N GLY A 575 -15.43 -31.04 -27.51
CA GLY A 575 -16.64 -31.20 -26.71
C GLY A 575 -17.08 -29.93 -25.99
N VAL A 576 -17.61 -30.05 -24.78
CA VAL A 576 -18.06 -28.95 -23.94
C VAL A 576 -16.96 -28.55 -23.00
N LEU A 577 -16.63 -27.27 -23.03
CA LEU A 577 -15.79 -26.64 -22.00
C LEU A 577 -16.67 -26.22 -20.82
N GLY A 578 -16.25 -26.58 -19.62
CA GLY A 578 -16.90 -26.21 -18.37
C GLY A 578 -15.88 -25.59 -17.41
N PHE A 579 -16.39 -25.11 -16.32
CA PHE A 579 -15.58 -24.44 -15.30
C PHE A 579 -16.08 -24.88 -13.93
N ASP A 580 -15.17 -25.12 -13.01
CA ASP A 580 -15.46 -25.39 -11.60
C ASP A 580 -14.55 -24.55 -10.73
N GLY A 581 -15.14 -23.87 -9.77
CA GLY A 581 -14.45 -22.97 -8.83
C GLY A 581 -15.45 -22.08 -8.13
N GLY A 582 -15.03 -21.38 -7.11
CA GLY A 582 -15.89 -20.53 -6.30
C GLY A 582 -15.27 -19.17 -6.02
N ASP A 583 -16.15 -18.17 -5.86
CA ASP A 583 -15.74 -16.90 -5.31
C ASP A 583 -15.35 -17.06 -3.84
N VAL A 584 -14.38 -16.31 -3.41
CA VAL A 584 -13.91 -16.23 -2.03
C VAL A 584 -13.86 -14.77 -1.64
N THR A 585 -14.43 -14.44 -0.49
CA THR A 585 -14.25 -13.15 0.17
C THR A 585 -14.22 -13.43 1.66
N GLU A 586 -13.01 -13.59 2.20
CA GLU A 586 -12.79 -13.95 3.59
C GLU A 586 -11.76 -13.04 4.24
N THR A 587 -11.92 -12.80 5.53
CA THR A 587 -10.91 -12.10 6.35
C THR A 587 -10.43 -13.04 7.43
N ILE A 588 -9.14 -13.44 7.34
CA ILE A 588 -8.49 -14.37 8.25
C ILE A 588 -7.12 -13.82 8.62
N GLY A 589 -6.80 -13.78 9.91
CA GLY A 589 -5.51 -13.33 10.41
C GLY A 589 -5.17 -11.87 10.03
N GLY A 590 -6.16 -10.98 9.99
CA GLY A 590 -5.99 -9.58 9.60
C GLY A 590 -5.74 -9.36 8.10
N ARG A 591 -5.90 -10.43 7.30
CA ARG A 591 -5.73 -10.38 5.84
C ARG A 591 -7.05 -10.67 5.15
N ARG A 592 -7.38 -9.86 4.15
CA ARG A 592 -8.49 -10.12 3.24
C ARG A 592 -8.01 -11.01 2.11
N LEU A 593 -8.66 -12.16 1.94
CA LEU A 593 -8.50 -13.07 0.82
C LEU A 593 -9.67 -12.86 -0.13
N PHE A 594 -9.37 -12.55 -1.35
CA PHE A 594 -10.37 -12.31 -2.38
C PHE A 594 -10.03 -13.15 -3.62
N ARG A 595 -11.03 -13.88 -4.15
CA ARG A 595 -10.93 -14.58 -5.43
C ARG A 595 -12.26 -14.51 -6.15
N ARG A 596 -12.19 -14.20 -7.44
CA ARG A 596 -13.28 -14.37 -8.38
C ARG A 596 -12.81 -15.14 -9.60
N ALA A 597 -13.58 -16.13 -10.01
CA ALA A 597 -13.35 -16.89 -11.23
C ALA A 597 -14.62 -16.91 -12.08
N ARG A 598 -14.46 -16.64 -13.37
CA ARG A 598 -15.58 -16.53 -14.34
C ARG A 598 -15.15 -17.14 -15.65
N MET A 599 -16.12 -17.75 -16.33
CA MET A 599 -15.97 -18.21 -17.70
C MET A 599 -17.10 -17.64 -18.54
N GLN A 600 -16.76 -16.98 -19.63
CA GLN A 600 -17.70 -16.42 -20.61
C GLN A 600 -17.28 -16.82 -22.02
N GLY A 601 -18.03 -17.75 -22.61
CA GLY A 601 -17.67 -18.32 -23.90
C GLY A 601 -16.29 -18.99 -23.87
N GLU A 602 -15.39 -18.56 -24.73
CA GLU A 602 -14.00 -19.02 -24.81
C GLU A 602 -13.04 -18.39 -23.77
N TYR A 603 -13.49 -17.40 -23.02
CA TYR A 603 -12.65 -16.66 -22.08
C TYR A 603 -12.89 -17.13 -20.65
N MET A 604 -11.81 -17.52 -19.97
CA MET A 604 -11.79 -17.79 -18.54
C MET A 604 -10.88 -16.79 -17.85
N LEU A 605 -11.36 -16.24 -16.75
CA LEU A 605 -10.62 -15.32 -15.91
C LEU A 605 -10.67 -15.79 -14.46
N MET A 606 -9.51 -15.94 -13.83
CA MET A 606 -9.37 -16.04 -12.39
C MET A 606 -8.60 -14.83 -11.88
N TYR A 607 -9.20 -14.10 -10.98
CA TYR A 607 -8.60 -12.99 -10.25
C TYR A 607 -8.51 -13.38 -8.77
N ARG A 608 -7.35 -13.22 -8.15
CA ARG A 608 -7.17 -13.41 -6.71
C ARG A 608 -6.27 -12.35 -6.11
N SER A 609 -6.51 -12.01 -4.85
CA SER A 609 -5.65 -11.10 -4.08
C SER A 609 -5.58 -11.48 -2.62
N VAL A 610 -4.48 -11.05 -1.96
CA VAL A 610 -4.30 -11.12 -0.53
C VAL A 610 -3.82 -9.75 -0.06
N ARG A 611 -4.58 -9.11 0.83
CA ARG A 611 -4.33 -7.76 1.32
C ARG A 611 -4.40 -7.71 2.84
N SER A 612 -3.39 -7.16 3.51
CA SER A 612 -3.46 -6.87 4.94
C SER A 612 -4.29 -5.61 5.21
N LEU A 613 -5.09 -5.63 6.28
CA LEU A 613 -6.04 -4.57 6.63
C LEU A 613 -5.53 -3.66 7.76
N GLY A 614 -4.56 -4.12 8.54
CA GLY A 614 -3.94 -3.37 9.62
C GLY A 614 -2.65 -4.05 10.07
N PRO A 615 -1.84 -3.38 10.92
CA PRO A 615 -0.57 -3.91 11.39
C PRO A 615 -0.73 -5.03 12.45
N GLU A 616 -1.90 -5.16 13.03
CA GLU A 616 -2.19 -6.14 14.07
C GLU A 616 -3.67 -6.47 14.15
N ILE A 617 -3.98 -7.58 14.81
CA ILE A 617 -5.31 -7.99 15.23
C ILE A 617 -5.31 -8.30 16.74
N THR A 618 -6.43 -8.10 17.38
CA THR A 618 -6.63 -8.44 18.79
C THR A 618 -6.60 -9.96 19.00
N ALA A 619 -6.38 -10.39 20.22
CA ALA A 619 -6.43 -11.82 20.58
C ALA A 619 -7.81 -12.45 20.27
N ALA A 620 -8.90 -11.70 20.45
CA ALA A 620 -10.26 -12.17 20.13
C ALA A 620 -10.46 -12.34 18.61
N GLU A 621 -9.95 -11.42 17.80
CA GLU A 621 -9.98 -11.52 16.33
C GLU A 621 -9.09 -12.66 15.83
N ALA A 622 -7.94 -12.92 16.50
CA ALA A 622 -7.07 -14.04 16.18
C ALA A 622 -7.77 -15.38 16.44
N GLN A 623 -8.44 -15.53 17.59
CA GLN A 623 -9.23 -16.72 17.91
C GLN A 623 -10.38 -16.93 16.91
N ALA A 624 -11.13 -15.88 16.56
CA ALA A 624 -12.18 -15.95 15.55
C ALA A 624 -11.61 -16.28 14.17
N SER A 625 -10.44 -15.78 13.83
CA SER A 625 -9.73 -16.08 12.58
C SER A 625 -9.27 -17.52 12.49
N GLU A 626 -8.80 -18.11 13.61
CA GLU A 626 -8.38 -19.50 13.62
C GLU A 626 -9.55 -20.46 13.38
N ALA A 627 -10.71 -20.19 14.00
CA ALA A 627 -11.93 -20.96 13.75
C ALA A 627 -12.37 -20.90 12.28
N ARG A 628 -12.23 -19.72 11.64
CA ARG A 628 -12.49 -19.56 10.20
C ARG A 628 -11.46 -20.30 9.36
N ARG A 629 -10.16 -20.20 9.71
CA ARG A 629 -9.07 -20.87 9.00
C ARG A 629 -9.25 -22.39 8.94
N GLU A 630 -9.66 -23.01 10.02
CA GLU A 630 -9.92 -24.45 10.08
C GLU A 630 -11.07 -24.87 9.16
N GLY A 631 -12.10 -24.03 9.05
CA GLY A 631 -13.24 -24.22 8.14
C GLY A 631 -12.97 -23.81 6.70
N PHE A 632 -11.88 -23.04 6.45
CA PHE A 632 -11.57 -22.50 5.14
C PHE A 632 -10.93 -23.55 4.24
N LYS A 633 -11.74 -24.09 3.30
CA LYS A 633 -11.32 -25.04 2.27
C LYS A 633 -11.74 -24.50 0.91
N PRO A 634 -11.01 -23.53 0.35
CA PRO A 634 -11.37 -22.98 -0.93
C PRO A 634 -11.28 -24.07 -2.00
N ARG A 635 -12.29 -24.15 -2.86
CA ARG A 635 -12.27 -25.06 -3.99
C ARG A 635 -11.16 -24.65 -4.94
N ILE A 636 -10.43 -25.62 -5.47
CA ILE A 636 -9.48 -25.39 -6.57
C ILE A 636 -10.28 -25.01 -7.83
N VAL A 637 -9.75 -24.09 -8.60
CA VAL A 637 -10.37 -23.64 -9.86
C VAL A 637 -9.90 -24.54 -10.99
N PHE A 638 -10.85 -25.18 -11.69
CA PHE A 638 -10.56 -26.06 -12.81
C PHE A 638 -11.29 -25.63 -14.07
N ILE A 639 -10.62 -25.76 -15.21
CA ILE A 639 -11.27 -25.84 -16.52
C ILE A 639 -11.50 -27.31 -16.83
N ARG A 640 -12.71 -27.63 -17.26
CA ARG A 640 -13.09 -28.98 -17.68
C ARG A 640 -13.27 -29.07 -19.20
N ALA A 641 -12.73 -30.09 -19.81
CA ALA A 641 -12.98 -30.43 -21.21
C ALA A 641 -13.47 -31.86 -21.32
N GLY A 642 -14.50 -32.12 -22.12
CA GLY A 642 -15.01 -33.45 -22.31
C GLY A 642 -16.18 -33.50 -23.29
N PRO A 643 -16.62 -34.71 -23.70
CA PRO A 643 -17.75 -34.85 -24.59
C PRO A 643 -19.00 -34.20 -23.98
N ARG A 644 -19.82 -33.63 -24.82
CA ARG A 644 -21.12 -33.10 -24.41
C ARG A 644 -21.91 -34.22 -23.74
N PRO A 645 -22.30 -34.15 -22.47
CA PRO A 645 -23.13 -35.16 -21.87
C PRO A 645 -24.43 -35.28 -22.68
N ALA A 646 -24.78 -36.46 -23.14
CA ALA A 646 -26.05 -36.71 -23.82
C ALA A 646 -27.28 -36.26 -22.99
N ALA A 647 -27.09 -36.07 -21.70
CA ALA A 647 -28.10 -35.59 -20.74
C ALA A 647 -28.20 -34.06 -20.52
N VAL A 648 -27.32 -33.24 -21.12
CA VAL A 648 -27.43 -31.77 -20.99
C VAL A 648 -28.37 -31.18 -22.05
N GLU A 649 -28.64 -31.91 -23.14
CA GLU A 649 -29.68 -31.52 -24.12
C GLU A 649 -31.09 -31.80 -23.64
N SER A 650 -31.25 -32.64 -22.62
CA SER A 650 -32.54 -32.87 -22.00
C SER A 650 -32.42 -33.05 -20.48
N ALA A 651 -32.15 -32.00 -19.73
CA ALA A 651 -32.95 -31.89 -18.53
C ALA A 651 -34.37 -31.78 -19.09
N ALA A 652 -35.13 -32.90 -19.09
CA ALA A 652 -36.52 -32.89 -19.49
C ALA A 652 -37.16 -31.62 -18.93
N GLU A 653 -37.87 -30.87 -19.79
CA GLU A 653 -38.57 -29.69 -19.29
C GLU A 653 -39.33 -30.11 -18.04
N PRO A 654 -39.21 -29.37 -16.92
CA PRO A 654 -39.93 -29.70 -15.71
C PRO A 654 -41.43 -29.91 -16.06
N ALA A 655 -42.10 -30.84 -15.43
CA ALA A 655 -43.54 -31.05 -15.65
C ALA A 655 -44.31 -29.74 -15.42
N ALA A 656 -45.41 -29.52 -16.10
CA ALA A 656 -46.15 -28.27 -16.08
C ALA A 656 -46.56 -27.79 -14.67
N GLY A 657 -46.65 -28.71 -13.69
CA GLY A 657 -46.92 -28.42 -12.28
C GLY A 657 -45.68 -28.34 -11.36
N ASP A 658 -44.46 -28.60 -11.88
CA ASP A 658 -43.24 -28.59 -11.09
C ASP A 658 -42.66 -27.17 -10.94
N ALA A 659 -43.22 -26.42 -9.99
CA ALA A 659 -42.78 -25.04 -9.73
C ALA A 659 -41.29 -24.95 -9.34
N GLU A 660 -40.76 -25.91 -8.55
CA GLU A 660 -39.36 -25.90 -8.11
C GLU A 660 -38.40 -26.24 -9.27
N GLY A 661 -38.76 -27.19 -10.10
CA GLY A 661 -37.98 -27.53 -11.31
C GLY A 661 -37.89 -26.34 -12.25
N TRP A 662 -39.01 -25.65 -12.50
CA TRP A 662 -39.01 -24.43 -13.32
C TRP A 662 -38.23 -23.28 -12.70
N LEU A 663 -38.26 -23.11 -11.38
CA LEU A 663 -37.42 -22.08 -10.69
C LEU A 663 -35.94 -22.38 -10.85
N LYS A 664 -35.51 -23.63 -10.65
CA LYS A 664 -34.13 -24.06 -10.87
C LYS A 664 -33.69 -23.84 -12.32
N ALA A 665 -34.55 -24.09 -13.28
CA ALA A 665 -34.30 -23.84 -14.71
C ALA A 665 -34.13 -22.33 -14.99
N ALA A 666 -35.01 -21.51 -14.43
CA ALA A 666 -34.96 -20.06 -14.57
C ALA A 666 -33.65 -19.46 -13.96
N ILE A 667 -33.27 -19.89 -12.76
CA ILE A 667 -32.02 -19.45 -12.11
C ILE A 667 -30.82 -19.86 -12.97
N ARG A 668 -30.77 -21.11 -13.45
CA ARG A 668 -29.66 -21.59 -14.29
C ARG A 668 -29.53 -20.77 -15.58
N LYS A 669 -30.65 -20.48 -16.28
CA LYS A 669 -30.63 -19.66 -17.51
C LYS A 669 -30.26 -18.23 -17.24
N GLY A 670 -30.72 -17.64 -16.13
CA GLY A 670 -30.32 -16.30 -15.67
C GLY A 670 -28.81 -16.20 -15.37
N THR A 671 -28.22 -17.22 -14.74
CA THR A 671 -26.77 -17.23 -14.45
C THR A 671 -25.92 -17.45 -15.71
N THR A 672 -26.47 -18.00 -16.79
CA THR A 672 -25.80 -18.13 -18.10
C THR A 672 -26.01 -16.92 -19.01
N GLY A 673 -26.73 -15.87 -18.53
CA GLY A 673 -27.01 -14.64 -19.27
C GLY A 673 -28.23 -14.70 -20.21
N ASP A 674 -28.94 -15.84 -20.30
CA ASP A 674 -30.17 -15.95 -21.08
C ASP A 674 -31.38 -15.44 -20.26
N SER A 675 -31.47 -14.13 -20.15
CA SER A 675 -32.52 -13.47 -19.37
C SER A 675 -33.93 -13.69 -19.95
N ALA A 676 -34.06 -13.88 -21.26
CA ALA A 676 -35.36 -14.12 -21.88
C ALA A 676 -35.89 -15.51 -21.55
N ALA A 677 -35.03 -16.53 -21.65
CA ALA A 677 -35.41 -17.88 -21.26
C ALA A 677 -35.58 -18.02 -19.73
N SER A 678 -34.79 -17.28 -18.93
CA SER A 678 -34.97 -17.17 -17.48
C SER A 678 -36.36 -16.62 -17.10
N LEU A 679 -36.79 -15.55 -17.77
CA LEU A 679 -38.11 -14.95 -17.58
C LEU A 679 -39.24 -15.95 -17.93
N ALA A 680 -39.11 -16.62 -19.07
CA ALA A 680 -40.13 -17.60 -19.51
C ALA A 680 -40.28 -18.76 -18.52
N ASP A 681 -39.18 -19.27 -17.97
CA ASP A 681 -39.23 -20.37 -17.00
C ASP A 681 -39.68 -19.87 -15.59
N ALA A 682 -39.36 -18.66 -15.21
CA ALA A 682 -39.91 -18.04 -14.00
C ALA A 682 -41.45 -17.85 -14.09
N ASP A 683 -41.95 -17.47 -15.27
CA ASP A 683 -43.42 -17.37 -15.53
C ASP A 683 -44.10 -18.75 -15.46
N LYS A 684 -43.45 -19.85 -15.94
CA LYS A 684 -43.95 -21.24 -15.79
C LYS A 684 -43.97 -21.66 -14.31
N ALA A 685 -42.91 -21.31 -13.53
CA ALA A 685 -42.87 -21.56 -12.10
C ALA A 685 -44.03 -20.86 -11.37
N LEU A 686 -44.33 -19.59 -11.74
CA LEU A 686 -45.42 -18.80 -11.18
C LEU A 686 -46.81 -19.30 -11.64
N LYS A 687 -46.91 -19.87 -12.83
CA LYS A 687 -48.15 -20.52 -13.28
C LYS A 687 -48.48 -21.75 -12.43
N ALA A 688 -47.47 -22.53 -12.02
CA ALA A 688 -47.60 -23.68 -11.15
C ALA A 688 -47.83 -23.27 -9.65
N LYS A 689 -47.21 -22.23 -9.22
CA LYS A 689 -47.28 -21.71 -7.85
C LYS A 689 -47.41 -20.17 -7.88
N PRO A 690 -48.63 -19.64 -8.04
CA PRO A 690 -48.83 -18.21 -8.07
C PRO A 690 -48.31 -17.52 -6.77
N ASP A 691 -47.80 -16.33 -6.94
CA ASP A 691 -47.33 -15.52 -5.81
C ASP A 691 -46.10 -16.05 -5.02
N TRP A 692 -45.39 -16.99 -5.57
CA TRP A 692 -44.18 -17.59 -4.97
C TRP A 692 -43.03 -16.60 -5.00
N ALA A 693 -42.64 -16.07 -3.82
CA ALA A 693 -41.64 -15.03 -3.72
C ALA A 693 -40.25 -15.33 -4.38
N PRO A 694 -39.68 -16.53 -4.27
CA PRO A 694 -38.43 -16.86 -5.02
C PRO A 694 -38.58 -16.74 -6.54
N ALA A 695 -39.69 -17.21 -7.10
CA ALA A 695 -39.94 -17.12 -8.54
C ALA A 695 -40.23 -15.68 -9.00
N LEU A 696 -40.95 -14.89 -8.19
CA LEU A 696 -41.12 -13.47 -8.44
C LEU A 696 -39.81 -12.69 -8.40
N ALA A 697 -38.88 -13.04 -7.49
CA ALA A 697 -37.58 -12.40 -7.41
C ALA A 697 -36.74 -12.69 -8.68
N VAL A 698 -36.73 -13.94 -9.17
CA VAL A 698 -36.05 -14.31 -10.41
C VAL A 698 -36.71 -13.60 -11.61
N ARG A 699 -38.04 -13.51 -11.64
CA ARG A 699 -38.80 -12.78 -12.67
C ARG A 699 -38.40 -11.32 -12.71
N ALA A 700 -38.35 -10.64 -11.54
CA ALA A 700 -37.95 -9.26 -11.45
C ALA A 700 -36.51 -9.04 -11.93
N ALA A 701 -35.59 -9.92 -11.55
CA ALA A 701 -34.19 -9.87 -11.99
C ALA A 701 -34.09 -10.06 -13.53
N ALA A 702 -34.80 -11.00 -14.11
CA ALA A 702 -34.82 -11.24 -15.55
C ALA A 702 -35.41 -10.06 -16.33
N LEU A 703 -36.50 -9.46 -15.84
CA LEU A 703 -37.10 -8.25 -16.41
C LEU A 703 -36.17 -7.07 -16.36
N THR A 704 -35.43 -6.88 -15.24
CA THR A 704 -34.42 -5.84 -15.10
C THR A 704 -33.28 -6.03 -16.11
N ALA A 705 -32.79 -7.24 -16.28
CA ALA A 705 -31.74 -7.57 -17.24
C ALA A 705 -32.21 -7.33 -18.71
N LEU A 706 -33.50 -7.50 -18.98
CA LEU A 706 -34.15 -7.19 -20.26
C LEU A 706 -34.53 -5.72 -20.42
N GLN A 707 -34.21 -4.84 -19.45
CA GLN A 707 -34.56 -3.41 -19.39
C GLN A 707 -36.07 -3.14 -19.41
N ARG A 708 -36.90 -4.14 -19.02
CA ARG A 708 -38.34 -4.03 -18.86
C ARG A 708 -38.70 -3.48 -17.48
N PHE A 709 -38.18 -2.27 -17.16
CA PHE A 709 -38.21 -1.68 -15.84
C PHE A 709 -39.64 -1.47 -15.25
N PRO A 710 -40.66 -1.04 -16.03
CA PRO A 710 -42.01 -0.88 -15.48
C PRO A 710 -42.57 -2.22 -14.97
N GLU A 711 -42.35 -3.29 -15.68
CA GLU A 711 -42.83 -4.63 -15.29
C GLU A 711 -42.04 -5.19 -14.09
N ALA A 712 -40.73 -4.94 -14.04
CA ALA A 712 -39.89 -5.30 -12.90
C ALA A 712 -40.35 -4.55 -11.62
N ALA A 713 -40.70 -3.27 -11.74
CA ALA A 713 -41.19 -2.45 -10.63
C ALA A 713 -42.55 -2.97 -10.09
N GLU A 714 -43.47 -3.37 -10.95
CA GLU A 714 -44.77 -3.94 -10.51
C GLU A 714 -44.58 -5.26 -9.75
N VAL A 715 -43.66 -6.12 -10.22
CA VAL A 715 -43.30 -7.35 -9.49
C VAL A 715 -42.66 -6.99 -8.13
N GLY A 716 -41.80 -6.01 -8.10
CA GLY A 716 -41.13 -5.51 -6.88
C GLY A 716 -42.16 -4.94 -5.86
N LYS A 717 -43.14 -4.13 -6.30
CA LYS A 717 -44.24 -3.63 -5.48
C LYS A 717 -45.01 -4.78 -4.85
N GLY A 718 -45.36 -5.80 -5.64
CA GLY A 718 -46.07 -6.98 -5.18
C GLY A 718 -45.29 -7.80 -4.15
N LEU A 719 -43.99 -7.97 -4.34
CA LEU A 719 -43.10 -8.64 -3.39
C LEU A 719 -43.02 -7.87 -2.06
N TYR A 720 -42.86 -6.56 -2.14
CA TYR A 720 -42.74 -5.71 -0.98
C TYR A 720 -44.05 -5.65 -0.15
N ALA A 721 -45.20 -5.51 -0.80
CA ALA A 721 -46.48 -5.42 -0.14
C ALA A 721 -46.86 -6.66 0.72
N ARG A 722 -46.25 -7.79 0.44
CA ARG A 722 -46.46 -9.06 1.14
C ARG A 722 -45.56 -9.27 2.34
N ASN A 723 -44.52 -8.44 2.49
CA ASN A 723 -43.53 -8.61 3.56
C ASN A 723 -43.75 -7.52 4.63
N LYS A 724 -44.20 -7.92 5.84
CA LYS A 724 -44.41 -7.02 6.95
C LYS A 724 -43.14 -6.48 7.58
N ASN A 725 -42.04 -7.22 7.45
CA ASN A 725 -40.72 -6.89 8.01
C ASN A 725 -39.63 -7.08 6.93
N PRO A 726 -39.51 -6.15 5.97
CA PRO A 726 -38.56 -6.27 4.89
C PRO A 726 -37.12 -6.18 5.40
N THR A 727 -36.22 -7.02 4.84
CA THR A 727 -34.79 -6.92 5.08
C THR A 727 -34.21 -5.70 4.37
N ALA A 728 -32.99 -5.32 4.76
CA ALA A 728 -32.24 -4.24 4.09
C ALA A 728 -32.12 -4.48 2.57
N ASP A 729 -31.85 -5.74 2.15
CA ASP A 729 -31.72 -6.11 0.74
C ASP A 729 -33.05 -5.96 -0.04
N GLN A 730 -34.15 -6.28 0.59
CA GLN A 730 -35.47 -6.14 -0.01
C GLN A 730 -35.87 -4.67 -0.18
N LEU A 731 -35.61 -3.84 0.84
CA LEU A 731 -35.81 -2.39 0.76
C LEU A 731 -34.90 -1.77 -0.32
N TYR A 732 -33.63 -2.14 -0.32
CA TYR A 732 -32.67 -1.66 -1.31
C TYR A 732 -33.13 -1.97 -2.74
N SER A 733 -33.51 -3.21 -3.00
CA SER A 733 -34.01 -3.64 -4.31
C SER A 733 -35.30 -2.93 -4.70
N TYR A 734 -36.22 -2.78 -3.77
CA TYR A 734 -37.51 -2.10 -4.04
C TYR A 734 -37.31 -0.62 -4.37
N ILE A 735 -36.44 0.09 -3.63
CA ILE A 735 -36.09 1.49 -3.93
C ILE A 735 -35.47 1.59 -5.33
N GLY A 736 -34.60 0.64 -5.71
CA GLY A 736 -34.01 0.57 -7.06
C GLY A 736 -35.10 0.45 -8.16
N PHE A 737 -36.12 -0.39 -7.95
CA PHE A 737 -37.23 -0.50 -8.89
C PHE A 737 -38.04 0.82 -9.00
N LEU A 738 -38.34 1.48 -7.87
CA LEU A 738 -39.05 2.76 -7.87
C LEU A 738 -38.27 3.84 -8.63
N LEU A 739 -36.94 3.87 -8.46
CA LEU A 739 -36.08 4.82 -9.18
C LEU A 739 -36.09 4.54 -10.70
N SER A 740 -36.08 3.27 -11.11
CA SER A 740 -36.11 2.88 -12.54
C SER A 740 -37.37 3.34 -13.27
N VAL A 741 -38.46 3.51 -12.56
CA VAL A 741 -39.74 4.02 -13.06
C VAL A 741 -40.02 5.49 -12.67
N LYS A 742 -39.03 6.19 -12.11
CA LYS A 742 -39.09 7.60 -11.70
C LYS A 742 -40.13 7.93 -10.59
N GLU A 743 -40.53 6.94 -9.81
CA GLU A 743 -41.40 7.14 -8.62
C GLU A 743 -40.55 7.63 -7.41
N THR A 744 -39.95 8.82 -7.57
CA THR A 744 -38.97 9.36 -6.63
C THR A 744 -39.50 9.67 -5.24
N ASP A 745 -40.80 9.99 -5.11
CA ASP A 745 -41.42 10.31 -3.80
C ASP A 745 -41.63 9.07 -2.95
N GLU A 746 -42.09 7.98 -3.55
CA GLU A 746 -42.17 6.68 -2.88
C GLU A 746 -40.79 6.16 -2.54
N ALA A 747 -39.82 6.26 -3.48
CA ALA A 747 -38.45 5.88 -3.26
C ALA A 747 -37.83 6.58 -2.05
N ASP A 748 -38.07 7.89 -1.88
CA ASP A 748 -37.57 8.68 -0.74
C ASP A 748 -38.18 8.25 0.60
N ARG A 749 -39.48 7.97 0.60
CA ARG A 749 -40.15 7.42 1.81
C ARG A 749 -39.54 6.07 2.21
N LYS A 750 -39.30 5.20 1.23
CA LYS A 750 -38.67 3.87 1.47
C LYS A 750 -37.20 3.94 1.83
N ALA A 751 -36.44 4.88 1.30
CA ALA A 751 -35.09 5.16 1.75
C ALA A 751 -35.06 5.66 3.20
N GLY A 752 -36.03 6.51 3.59
CA GLY A 752 -36.24 6.91 4.98
C GLY A 752 -36.54 5.74 5.91
N GLU A 753 -37.42 4.83 5.49
CA GLU A 753 -37.74 3.60 6.21
C GLU A 753 -36.51 2.69 6.37
N MET A 754 -35.70 2.54 5.31
CA MET A 754 -34.47 1.77 5.35
C MET A 754 -33.44 2.36 6.32
N ILE A 755 -33.24 3.67 6.30
CA ILE A 755 -32.34 4.38 7.21
C ILE A 755 -32.80 4.24 8.67
N ALA A 756 -34.11 4.35 8.94
CA ALA A 756 -34.66 4.21 10.28
C ALA A 756 -34.51 2.77 10.83
N SER A 757 -34.76 1.77 9.98
CA SER A 757 -34.68 0.35 10.37
C SER A 757 -33.24 -0.19 10.42
N PHE A 758 -32.35 0.35 9.57
CA PHE A 758 -30.96 -0.10 9.42
C PHE A 758 -29.99 1.09 9.42
N PRO A 759 -29.85 1.86 10.52
CA PRO A 759 -29.13 3.13 10.55
C PRO A 759 -27.60 3.00 10.30
N LYS A 760 -27.05 1.80 10.45
CA LYS A 760 -25.63 1.49 10.17
C LYS A 760 -25.37 0.97 8.75
N ASP A 761 -26.42 0.80 7.95
CA ASP A 761 -26.30 0.37 6.55
C ASP A 761 -26.16 1.59 5.62
N PRO A 762 -25.00 1.79 4.96
CA PRO A 762 -24.78 2.97 4.11
C PRO A 762 -25.70 3.00 2.89
N ARG A 763 -26.22 1.86 2.45
CA ARG A 763 -27.03 1.73 1.23
C ARG A 763 -28.30 2.58 1.27
N GLY A 764 -28.93 2.75 2.44
CA GLY A 764 -30.09 3.63 2.57
C GLY A 764 -29.78 5.10 2.26
N TYR A 765 -28.65 5.58 2.72
CA TYR A 765 -28.16 6.94 2.45
C TYR A 765 -27.71 7.10 0.98
N VAL A 766 -27.08 6.08 0.40
CA VAL A 766 -26.70 6.08 -1.03
C VAL A 766 -27.95 6.14 -1.92
N GLN A 767 -29.00 5.36 -1.61
CA GLN A 767 -30.26 5.42 -2.34
C GLN A 767 -30.89 6.82 -2.23
N ARG A 768 -30.85 7.45 -1.06
CA ARG A 768 -31.33 8.83 -0.88
C ARG A 768 -30.50 9.81 -1.71
N ALA A 769 -29.18 9.64 -1.79
CA ALA A 769 -28.33 10.46 -2.66
C ALA A 769 -28.75 10.32 -4.14
N MET A 770 -28.99 9.12 -4.62
CA MET A 770 -29.49 8.86 -5.99
C MET A 770 -30.85 9.50 -6.25
N ILE A 771 -31.75 9.49 -5.28
CA ILE A 771 -33.07 10.12 -5.38
C ILE A 771 -32.93 11.64 -5.55
N TRP A 772 -32.09 12.29 -4.70
CA TRP A 772 -31.87 13.73 -4.81
C TRP A 772 -31.15 14.10 -6.09
N GLN A 773 -30.23 13.25 -6.59
CA GLN A 773 -29.62 13.43 -7.90
C GLN A 773 -30.66 13.35 -9.03
N ALA A 774 -31.61 12.40 -8.96
CA ALA A 774 -32.70 12.28 -9.92
C ALA A 774 -33.65 13.48 -9.89
N ARG A 775 -33.77 14.17 -8.74
CA ARG A 775 -34.49 15.42 -8.57
C ARG A 775 -33.67 16.67 -8.90
N HIS A 776 -32.45 16.51 -9.41
CA HIS A 776 -31.47 17.58 -9.70
C HIS A 776 -31.07 18.45 -8.50
N ASP A 777 -31.24 17.97 -7.26
CA ASP A 777 -30.77 18.64 -6.04
C ASP A 777 -29.43 18.02 -5.61
N LEU A 778 -28.36 18.44 -6.28
CA LEU A 778 -27.03 17.90 -6.06
C LEU A 778 -26.47 18.22 -4.66
N SER A 779 -26.94 19.30 -4.02
CA SER A 779 -26.52 19.67 -2.67
C SER A 779 -27.04 18.68 -1.62
N LYS A 780 -28.34 18.31 -1.70
CA LYS A 780 -28.90 17.27 -0.82
C LYS A 780 -28.35 15.88 -1.17
N ALA A 781 -28.11 15.62 -2.44
CA ALA A 781 -27.47 14.37 -2.86
C ALA A 781 -26.08 14.21 -2.20
N LEU A 782 -25.25 15.26 -2.22
CA LEU A 782 -23.93 15.24 -1.59
C LEU A 782 -24.01 15.03 -0.09
N ALA A 783 -24.91 15.76 0.59
CA ALA A 783 -25.11 15.59 2.03
C ALA A 783 -25.52 14.16 2.41
N ALA A 784 -26.36 13.49 1.60
CA ALA A 784 -26.72 12.10 1.82
C ALA A 784 -25.54 11.13 1.57
N ALA A 785 -24.72 11.38 0.56
CA ALA A 785 -23.51 10.61 0.31
C ALA A 785 -22.47 10.79 1.44
N ASP A 786 -22.30 12.00 1.96
CA ASP A 786 -21.42 12.27 3.11
C ASP A 786 -21.89 11.51 4.36
N GLN A 787 -23.22 11.40 4.58
CA GLN A 787 -23.78 10.56 5.65
C GLN A 787 -23.45 9.07 5.44
N ALA A 788 -23.52 8.57 4.21
CA ALA A 788 -23.11 7.19 3.90
C ALA A 788 -21.65 6.94 4.26
N VAL A 789 -20.74 7.87 3.96
CA VAL A 789 -19.32 7.81 4.34
C VAL A 789 -19.15 7.82 5.85
N GLN A 790 -19.86 8.68 6.58
CA GLN A 790 -19.78 8.76 8.05
C GLN A 790 -20.23 7.46 8.72
N VAL A 791 -21.29 6.83 8.19
CA VAL A 791 -21.84 5.59 8.75
C VAL A 791 -20.94 4.39 8.49
N ALA A 792 -20.27 4.34 7.34
CA ALA A 792 -19.43 3.21 6.93
C ALA A 792 -18.14 3.68 6.22
N PRO A 793 -17.21 4.31 6.93
CA PRO A 793 -16.02 4.93 6.33
C PRO A 793 -15.04 3.92 5.72
N GLN A 794 -15.21 2.63 6.02
CA GLN A 794 -14.39 1.55 5.48
C GLN A 794 -15.01 0.88 4.23
N GLN A 795 -16.20 1.34 3.79
CA GLN A 795 -16.88 0.83 2.61
C GLN A 795 -16.83 1.85 1.46
N ASP A 796 -16.77 1.35 0.24
CA ASP A 796 -16.63 2.16 -0.97
C ASP A 796 -17.88 2.90 -1.41
N LEU A 797 -19.07 2.38 -1.06
CA LEU A 797 -20.36 2.83 -1.59
C LEU A 797 -20.62 4.33 -1.39
N GLY A 798 -20.30 4.83 -0.18
CA GLY A 798 -20.45 6.26 0.14
C GLY A 798 -19.54 7.13 -0.71
N GLU A 799 -18.27 6.79 -0.77
CA GLU A 799 -17.27 7.55 -1.53
C GLU A 799 -17.49 7.47 -3.03
N ARG A 800 -17.92 6.33 -3.54
CA ARG A 800 -18.31 6.16 -4.96
C ARG A 800 -19.50 7.06 -5.33
N SER A 801 -20.52 7.11 -4.47
CA SER A 801 -21.66 8.00 -4.65
C SER A 801 -21.26 9.47 -4.60
N ARG A 802 -20.40 9.83 -3.65
CA ARG A 802 -19.84 11.17 -3.47
C ARG A 802 -19.06 11.61 -4.71
N ALA A 803 -18.21 10.74 -5.25
CA ALA A 803 -17.42 11.01 -6.46
C ALA A 803 -18.31 11.33 -7.67
N ALA A 804 -19.38 10.54 -7.88
CA ALA A 804 -20.32 10.77 -8.97
C ALA A 804 -21.06 12.11 -8.84
N ILE A 805 -21.47 12.47 -7.63
CA ILE A 805 -22.21 13.72 -7.36
C ILE A 805 -21.27 14.93 -7.50
N LEU A 806 -20.05 14.86 -6.95
CA LEU A 806 -19.05 15.92 -7.07
C LEU A 806 -18.67 16.18 -8.53
N SER A 807 -18.53 15.10 -9.33
CA SER A 807 -18.31 15.22 -10.78
C SER A 807 -19.48 15.93 -11.47
N ALA A 808 -20.73 15.59 -11.12
CA ALA A 808 -21.93 16.26 -11.64
C ALA A 808 -22.03 17.74 -11.21
N MET A 809 -21.46 18.11 -10.05
CA MET A 809 -21.35 19.49 -9.58
C MET A 809 -20.20 20.27 -10.24
N GLY A 810 -19.36 19.63 -11.03
CA GLY A 810 -18.14 20.22 -11.60
C GLY A 810 -16.98 20.39 -10.60
N ARG A 811 -17.09 19.83 -9.39
CA ARG A 811 -16.03 19.82 -8.34
C ARG A 811 -15.03 18.71 -8.62
N ARG A 812 -14.26 18.88 -9.68
CA ARG A 812 -13.49 17.80 -10.32
C ARG A 812 -12.40 17.19 -9.43
N ASP A 813 -11.61 18.01 -8.74
CA ASP A 813 -10.52 17.52 -7.88
C ASP A 813 -11.07 16.71 -6.69
N GLU A 814 -12.14 17.21 -6.06
CA GLU A 814 -12.80 16.52 -4.96
C GLU A 814 -13.49 15.22 -5.42
N ALA A 815 -13.98 15.18 -6.65
CA ALA A 815 -14.52 13.96 -7.25
C ALA A 815 -13.44 12.89 -7.43
N VAL A 816 -12.23 13.28 -7.85
CA VAL A 816 -11.09 12.36 -7.96
C VAL A 816 -10.67 11.87 -6.58
N GLU A 817 -10.57 12.75 -5.57
CA GLU A 817 -10.23 12.37 -4.20
C GLU A 817 -11.22 11.36 -3.61
N ALA A 818 -12.51 11.54 -3.84
CA ALA A 818 -13.56 10.60 -3.42
C ALA A 818 -13.46 9.26 -4.17
N ALA A 819 -13.21 9.28 -5.50
CA ALA A 819 -13.01 8.06 -6.27
C ALA A 819 -11.77 7.27 -5.82
N GLU A 820 -10.68 7.97 -5.46
CA GLU A 820 -9.50 7.36 -4.86
C GLU A 820 -9.79 6.75 -3.48
N ALA A 821 -10.62 7.41 -2.67
CA ALA A 821 -11.06 6.88 -1.39
C ALA A 821 -11.87 5.60 -1.56
N ALA A 822 -12.76 5.53 -2.56
CA ALA A 822 -13.49 4.32 -2.90
C ALA A 822 -12.56 3.15 -3.29
N VAL A 823 -11.52 3.43 -4.12
CA VAL A 823 -10.50 2.43 -4.47
C VAL A 823 -9.70 1.98 -3.23
N ARG A 824 -9.35 2.90 -2.32
CA ARG A 824 -8.65 2.52 -1.07
C ARG A 824 -9.50 1.61 -0.20
N ALA A 825 -10.81 1.85 -0.12
CA ALA A 825 -11.73 1.01 0.66
C ALA A 825 -11.85 -0.40 0.05
N GLU A 826 -12.14 -0.48 -1.24
CA GLU A 826 -12.40 -1.73 -1.97
C GLU A 826 -11.61 -1.78 -3.29
N PRO A 827 -10.28 -2.05 -3.24
CA PRO A 827 -9.42 -2.02 -4.43
C PRO A 827 -9.66 -3.20 -5.39
N ASP A 828 -10.28 -4.28 -4.89
CA ASP A 828 -10.63 -5.46 -5.69
C ASP A 828 -11.97 -5.30 -6.44
N ASP A 829 -12.71 -4.19 -6.21
CA ASP A 829 -13.91 -3.88 -6.98
C ASP A 829 -13.54 -3.16 -8.29
N PRO A 830 -13.71 -3.83 -9.46
CA PRO A 830 -13.39 -3.23 -10.74
C PRO A 830 -14.23 -1.98 -11.08
N ILE A 831 -15.39 -1.79 -10.42
CA ILE A 831 -16.25 -0.61 -10.62
C ILE A 831 -15.57 0.62 -10.03
N ASN A 832 -14.92 0.50 -8.88
CA ASN A 832 -14.20 1.62 -8.25
C ASN A 832 -13.04 2.10 -9.10
N VAL A 833 -12.25 1.15 -9.63
CA VAL A 833 -11.11 1.47 -10.51
C VAL A 833 -11.59 2.13 -11.81
N MET A 834 -12.69 1.61 -12.39
CA MET A 834 -13.30 2.19 -13.59
C MET A 834 -13.84 3.59 -13.32
N ASN A 835 -14.51 3.79 -12.18
CA ASN A 835 -15.02 5.10 -11.78
C ASN A 835 -13.87 6.12 -11.61
N LEU A 836 -12.78 5.73 -10.96
CA LEU A 836 -11.59 6.57 -10.84
C LEU A 836 -11.03 6.96 -12.21
N ALA A 837 -10.94 6.01 -13.15
CA ALA A 837 -10.45 6.28 -14.50
C ALA A 837 -11.31 7.33 -15.23
N LEU A 838 -12.63 7.18 -15.17
CA LEU A 838 -13.58 8.09 -15.81
C LEU A 838 -13.57 9.48 -15.18
N VAL A 839 -13.61 9.56 -13.84
CA VAL A 839 -13.62 10.83 -13.11
C VAL A 839 -12.30 11.58 -13.31
N SER A 840 -11.15 10.87 -13.29
CA SER A 840 -9.83 11.47 -13.58
C SER A 840 -9.75 12.02 -15.01
N SER A 841 -10.30 11.29 -16.00
CA SER A 841 -10.37 11.76 -17.38
C SER A 841 -11.21 13.04 -17.50
N GLN A 842 -12.39 13.09 -16.85
CA GLN A 842 -13.26 14.27 -16.82
C GLN A 842 -12.63 15.46 -16.10
N ALA A 843 -11.78 15.19 -15.11
CA ALA A 843 -11.02 16.22 -14.41
C ALA A 843 -9.80 16.74 -15.21
N GLY A 844 -9.51 16.17 -16.39
CA GLY A 844 -8.33 16.51 -17.19
C GLY A 844 -7.02 15.90 -16.65
N ARG A 845 -7.08 15.02 -15.66
CA ARG A 845 -5.94 14.32 -15.05
C ARG A 845 -5.61 13.06 -15.87
N GLN A 846 -5.10 13.27 -17.08
CA GLN A 846 -4.98 12.21 -18.09
C GLN A 846 -4.01 11.09 -17.71
N ASP A 847 -2.93 11.40 -16.98
CA ASP A 847 -1.97 10.38 -16.54
C ASP A 847 -2.57 9.48 -15.44
N ASP A 848 -3.35 10.05 -14.53
CA ASP A 848 -4.09 9.29 -13.51
C ASP A 848 -5.19 8.44 -14.16
N ALA A 849 -5.92 8.98 -15.12
CA ALA A 849 -6.93 8.25 -15.88
C ALA A 849 -6.32 7.05 -16.62
N ARG A 850 -5.19 7.25 -17.30
CA ARG A 850 -4.46 6.19 -18.00
C ARG A 850 -4.02 5.11 -17.02
N ALA A 851 -3.43 5.51 -15.88
CA ALA A 851 -3.02 4.58 -14.84
C ALA A 851 -4.18 3.71 -14.33
N ALA A 852 -5.34 4.31 -14.11
CA ALA A 852 -6.52 3.60 -13.64
C ALA A 852 -7.11 2.68 -14.72
N PHE A 853 -7.13 3.08 -16.01
CA PHE A 853 -7.52 2.18 -17.11
C PHE A 853 -6.55 1.00 -17.25
N ASP A 854 -5.24 1.23 -17.18
CA ASP A 854 -4.22 0.18 -17.22
C ASP A 854 -4.41 -0.80 -16.06
N GLU A 855 -4.67 -0.29 -14.87
CA GLU A 855 -5.00 -1.09 -13.69
C GLU A 855 -6.24 -1.94 -13.93
N ARG A 856 -7.31 -1.36 -14.47
CA ARG A 856 -8.54 -2.08 -14.77
C ARG A 856 -8.35 -3.19 -15.81
N LEU A 857 -7.49 -2.97 -16.81
CA LEU A 857 -7.14 -3.98 -17.82
C LEU A 857 -6.24 -5.09 -17.25
N ARG A 858 -5.40 -4.77 -16.26
CA ARG A 858 -4.65 -5.82 -15.52
C ARG A 858 -5.58 -6.70 -14.70
N MET A 859 -6.65 -6.14 -14.11
CA MET A 859 -7.66 -6.93 -13.41
C MET A 859 -8.46 -7.84 -14.34
N ASN A 860 -8.75 -7.39 -15.56
CA ASN A 860 -9.44 -8.17 -16.57
C ASN A 860 -9.06 -7.71 -17.99
N PRO A 861 -8.14 -8.39 -18.67
CA PRO A 861 -7.79 -8.08 -20.05
C PRO A 861 -8.90 -8.39 -21.06
N TRP A 862 -9.90 -9.21 -20.66
CA TRP A 862 -11.02 -9.61 -21.50
C TRP A 862 -12.23 -8.67 -21.37
N ALA A 863 -12.01 -7.37 -21.20
CA ALA A 863 -13.02 -6.33 -21.01
C ALA A 863 -13.03 -5.33 -22.17
N PRO A 864 -13.69 -5.61 -23.30
CA PRO A 864 -13.68 -4.73 -24.47
C PRO A 864 -14.23 -3.33 -24.18
N GLU A 865 -15.16 -3.21 -23.21
CA GLU A 865 -15.71 -1.94 -22.75
C GLU A 865 -14.66 -1.05 -22.09
N VAL A 866 -13.66 -1.61 -21.43
CA VAL A 866 -12.56 -0.86 -20.81
C VAL A 866 -11.58 -0.33 -21.86
N TRP A 867 -11.28 -1.17 -22.85
CA TRP A 867 -10.47 -0.75 -24.01
C TRP A 867 -11.12 0.41 -24.75
N LEU A 868 -12.44 0.33 -24.97
CA LEU A 868 -13.19 1.41 -25.60
C LEU A 868 -13.12 2.70 -24.80
N ALA A 869 -13.44 2.64 -23.50
CA ALA A 869 -13.43 3.80 -22.62
C ALA A 869 -12.05 4.45 -22.48
N ARG A 870 -10.97 3.63 -22.47
CA ARG A 870 -9.59 4.11 -22.47
C ARG A 870 -9.26 4.87 -23.75
N ALA A 871 -9.64 4.31 -24.89
CA ALA A 871 -9.45 4.96 -26.20
C ALA A 871 -10.26 6.26 -26.33
N ASP A 872 -11.50 6.26 -25.86
CA ASP A 872 -12.34 7.46 -25.81
C ASP A 872 -11.70 8.57 -24.96
N ALA A 873 -11.12 8.25 -23.80
CA ALA A 873 -10.42 9.20 -22.96
C ALA A 873 -9.20 9.81 -23.66
N GLU A 874 -8.41 9.01 -24.40
CA GLU A 874 -7.28 9.51 -25.21
C GLU A 874 -7.75 10.38 -26.38
N ALA A 875 -8.83 9.99 -27.06
CA ALA A 875 -9.40 10.79 -28.14
C ALA A 875 -9.87 12.17 -27.64
N HIS A 876 -10.57 12.22 -26.51
CA HIS A 876 -11.02 13.47 -25.86
C HIS A 876 -9.87 14.33 -25.34
N SER A 877 -8.74 13.72 -25.03
CA SER A 877 -7.51 14.46 -24.66
C SER A 877 -6.74 15.02 -25.86
N GLY A 878 -7.29 14.92 -27.10
CA GLY A 878 -6.67 15.40 -28.33
C GLY A 878 -5.62 14.45 -28.91
N LYS A 879 -5.61 13.17 -28.55
CA LYS A 879 -4.68 12.13 -29.02
C LYS A 879 -5.38 11.02 -29.82
N PRO A 880 -6.08 11.34 -30.93
CA PRO A 880 -6.86 10.33 -31.67
C PRO A 880 -5.99 9.22 -32.28
N ALA A 881 -4.74 9.49 -32.66
CA ALA A 881 -3.82 8.46 -33.16
C ALA A 881 -3.50 7.42 -32.10
N THR A 882 -3.31 7.83 -30.85
CA THR A 882 -3.11 6.92 -29.71
C THR A 882 -4.37 6.09 -29.46
N ALA A 883 -5.55 6.71 -29.49
CA ALA A 883 -6.83 6.02 -29.35
C ALA A 883 -7.04 4.96 -30.43
N ILE A 884 -6.75 5.26 -31.70
CA ILE A 884 -6.83 4.32 -32.82
C ILE A 884 -5.89 3.15 -32.60
N ALA A 885 -4.63 3.37 -32.20
CA ALA A 885 -3.65 2.32 -31.92
C ALA A 885 -4.11 1.40 -30.80
N GLN A 886 -4.71 1.94 -29.75
CA GLN A 886 -5.29 1.14 -28.63
C GLN A 886 -6.48 0.29 -29.12
N LEU A 887 -7.34 0.81 -29.99
CA LEU A 887 -8.44 0.08 -30.56
C LEU A 887 -7.94 -0.99 -31.57
N ASP A 888 -6.84 -0.74 -32.29
CA ASP A 888 -6.18 -1.74 -33.12
C ASP A 888 -5.68 -2.92 -32.26
N GLU A 889 -5.01 -2.63 -31.12
CA GLU A 889 -4.60 -3.64 -30.18
C GLU A 889 -5.79 -4.44 -29.62
N ALA A 890 -6.85 -3.74 -29.18
CA ALA A 890 -8.06 -4.37 -28.68
C ALA A 890 -8.74 -5.29 -29.72
N LEU A 891 -8.74 -4.89 -30.99
CA LEU A 891 -9.32 -5.68 -32.06
C LEU A 891 -8.48 -6.90 -32.46
N THR A 892 -7.20 -6.99 -32.07
CA THR A 892 -6.45 -8.26 -32.15
C THR A 892 -7.01 -9.30 -31.17
N LEU A 893 -7.48 -8.82 -30.01
CA LEU A 893 -8.08 -9.68 -28.97
C LEU A 893 -9.55 -9.99 -29.28
N PHE A 894 -10.28 -9.00 -29.82
CA PHE A 894 -11.74 -9.07 -30.06
C PHE A 894 -12.09 -8.70 -31.50
N PRO A 895 -11.66 -9.47 -32.51
CA PRO A 895 -11.78 -9.08 -33.94
C PRO A 895 -13.23 -8.90 -34.41
N ALA A 896 -14.21 -9.53 -33.74
CA ALA A 896 -15.63 -9.44 -34.07
C ALA A 896 -16.42 -8.53 -33.12
N SER A 897 -15.76 -7.67 -32.32
CA SER A 897 -16.47 -6.77 -31.40
C SER A 897 -17.07 -5.59 -32.15
N ALA A 898 -18.39 -5.57 -32.31
CA ALA A 898 -19.10 -4.46 -32.96
C ALA A 898 -18.84 -3.12 -32.24
N ALA A 899 -18.76 -3.13 -30.90
CA ALA A 899 -18.49 -1.92 -30.09
C ALA A 899 -17.10 -1.33 -30.37
N LEU A 900 -16.04 -2.16 -30.42
CA LEU A 900 -14.67 -1.71 -30.70
C LEU A 900 -14.52 -1.23 -32.16
N LEU A 901 -15.13 -1.97 -33.10
CA LEU A 901 -15.17 -1.57 -34.51
C LEU A 901 -15.88 -0.21 -34.68
N ASN A 902 -17.02 -0.02 -34.02
CA ASN A 902 -17.72 1.26 -34.02
C ASN A 902 -16.91 2.37 -33.34
N GLY A 903 -16.27 2.09 -32.23
CA GLY A 903 -15.40 3.05 -31.51
C GLY A 903 -14.25 3.52 -32.39
N ARG A 904 -13.60 2.60 -33.14
CA ARG A 904 -12.52 2.96 -34.07
C ARG A 904 -13.05 3.73 -35.27
N CYS A 905 -14.22 3.35 -35.84
CA CYS A 905 -14.91 4.08 -36.88
C CYS A 905 -15.20 5.52 -36.43
N TRP A 906 -15.80 5.71 -35.27
CA TRP A 906 -16.14 7.00 -34.69
C TRP A 906 -14.91 7.88 -34.46
N THR A 907 -13.87 7.32 -33.83
CA THR A 907 -12.61 8.05 -33.55
C THR A 907 -11.95 8.52 -34.82
N ARG A 908 -11.86 7.67 -35.87
CA ARG A 908 -11.35 8.05 -37.20
C ARG A 908 -12.20 9.13 -37.86
N ALA A 909 -13.53 9.02 -37.79
CA ALA A 909 -14.45 9.98 -38.38
C ALA A 909 -14.36 11.35 -37.66
N MET A 910 -14.34 11.38 -36.33
CA MET A 910 -14.20 12.61 -35.57
C MET A 910 -12.88 13.32 -35.87
N ALA A 911 -11.78 12.59 -35.88
CA ALA A 911 -10.47 13.12 -36.21
C ALA A 911 -10.27 13.47 -37.71
N GLY A 912 -11.14 12.96 -38.60
CA GLY A 912 -10.97 13.12 -40.05
C GLY A 912 -9.81 12.30 -40.60
N ILE A 913 -9.42 11.23 -39.94
CA ILE A 913 -8.28 10.39 -40.32
C ILE A 913 -8.81 9.08 -40.93
N GLU A 914 -8.20 8.63 -42.04
CA GLU A 914 -8.47 7.32 -42.64
C GLU A 914 -9.98 7.03 -42.86
N LEU A 915 -10.73 8.00 -43.43
CA LEU A 915 -12.19 7.88 -43.55
C LEU A 915 -12.68 6.66 -44.33
N ALA A 916 -11.88 6.13 -45.28
CA ALA A 916 -12.20 4.90 -45.99
C ALA A 916 -12.06 3.65 -45.08
N ALA A 917 -11.11 3.66 -44.14
CA ALA A 917 -11.00 2.60 -43.13
C ALA A 917 -12.11 2.72 -42.09
N ALA A 918 -12.49 3.93 -41.68
CA ALA A 918 -13.62 4.19 -40.81
C ALA A 918 -14.92 3.61 -41.40
N GLU A 919 -15.16 3.80 -42.69
CA GLU A 919 -16.32 3.24 -43.38
C GLU A 919 -16.34 1.71 -43.29
N LYS A 920 -15.20 1.04 -43.53
CA LYS A 920 -15.08 -0.42 -43.39
C LYS A 920 -15.31 -0.92 -41.98
N ASP A 921 -14.81 -0.19 -40.97
CA ASP A 921 -15.03 -0.54 -39.58
C ASP A 921 -16.51 -0.47 -39.19
N CYS A 922 -17.20 0.62 -39.56
CA CYS A 922 -18.63 0.74 -39.31
C CYS A 922 -19.44 -0.33 -40.07
N ASP A 923 -19.11 -0.62 -41.33
CA ASP A 923 -19.79 -1.67 -42.13
C ASP A 923 -19.55 -3.06 -41.49
N ALA A 924 -18.35 -3.35 -41.00
CA ALA A 924 -18.04 -4.60 -40.26
C ALA A 924 -18.79 -4.68 -38.91
N ALA A 925 -18.95 -3.58 -38.19
CA ALA A 925 -19.75 -3.54 -36.96
C ALA A 925 -21.23 -3.80 -37.25
N LEU A 926 -21.80 -3.19 -38.30
CA LEU A 926 -23.19 -3.41 -38.71
C LEU A 926 -23.43 -4.82 -39.26
N ALA A 927 -22.43 -5.50 -39.80
CA ALA A 927 -22.52 -6.90 -40.18
C ALA A 927 -22.72 -7.81 -38.95
N GLN A 928 -22.21 -7.41 -37.78
CA GLN A 928 -22.42 -8.13 -36.51
C GLN A 928 -23.78 -7.75 -35.87
N LYS A 929 -24.19 -6.48 -35.96
CA LYS A 929 -25.39 -5.95 -35.34
C LYS A 929 -26.06 -4.92 -36.25
N LYS A 930 -26.97 -5.36 -37.09
CA LYS A 930 -27.54 -4.58 -38.21
C LYS A 930 -28.28 -3.30 -37.76
N ASP A 931 -28.96 -3.37 -36.64
CA ASP A 931 -29.84 -2.30 -36.15
C ASP A 931 -29.22 -1.53 -34.98
N ASP A 932 -27.89 -1.50 -34.87
CA ASP A 932 -27.18 -0.78 -33.82
C ASP A 932 -27.18 0.73 -34.09
N LEU A 933 -28.08 1.46 -33.45
CA LEU A 933 -28.27 2.89 -33.69
C LEU A 933 -26.97 3.72 -33.55
N PRO A 934 -26.12 3.51 -32.52
CA PRO A 934 -24.83 4.23 -32.46
C PRO A 934 -23.95 3.98 -33.66
N THR A 935 -23.90 2.75 -34.17
CA THR A 935 -23.07 2.41 -35.33
C THR A 935 -23.67 2.98 -36.63
N LEU A 936 -25.01 2.97 -36.78
CA LEU A 936 -25.69 3.62 -37.90
C LEU A 936 -25.42 5.11 -37.93
N ASP A 937 -25.44 5.79 -36.76
CA ASP A 937 -25.09 7.21 -36.64
C ASP A 937 -23.64 7.49 -36.99
N SER A 938 -22.69 6.69 -36.47
CA SER A 938 -21.27 6.80 -36.83
C SER A 938 -21.06 6.60 -38.32
N ARG A 939 -21.76 5.65 -38.96
CA ARG A 939 -21.65 5.39 -40.38
C ARG A 939 -22.20 6.54 -41.23
N ALA A 940 -23.31 7.17 -40.78
CA ALA A 940 -23.85 8.40 -41.41
C ALA A 940 -22.87 9.56 -41.26
N PHE A 941 -22.23 9.69 -40.09
CA PHE A 941 -21.23 10.70 -39.83
C PHE A 941 -19.97 10.54 -40.70
N VAL A 942 -19.52 9.32 -40.98
CA VAL A 942 -18.46 9.03 -41.95
C VAL A 942 -18.82 9.59 -43.33
N SER A 943 -20.06 9.36 -43.79
CA SER A 943 -20.53 9.95 -45.08
C SER A 943 -20.49 11.49 -45.07
N PHE A 944 -20.89 12.10 -43.95
CA PHE A 944 -20.77 13.54 -43.72
C PHE A 944 -19.33 14.04 -43.86
N ARG A 945 -18.38 13.39 -43.16
CA ARG A 945 -16.96 13.73 -43.18
C ARG A 945 -16.29 13.53 -44.52
N GLN A 946 -16.80 12.61 -45.35
CA GLN A 946 -16.36 12.40 -46.72
C GLN A 946 -16.96 13.41 -47.72
N GLY A 947 -17.78 14.37 -47.26
CA GLY A 947 -18.46 15.34 -48.10
C GLY A 947 -19.69 14.80 -48.86
N ARG A 948 -20.09 13.56 -48.59
CA ARG A 948 -21.28 12.90 -49.18
C ARG A 948 -22.53 13.30 -48.40
N TYR A 949 -22.87 14.59 -48.41
CA TYR A 949 -23.92 15.19 -47.59
C TYR A 949 -25.32 14.60 -47.83
N LYS A 950 -25.68 14.38 -49.10
CA LYS A 950 -26.98 13.79 -49.46
C LYS A 950 -27.12 12.37 -48.91
N ASP A 951 -26.08 11.55 -49.00
CA ASP A 951 -26.04 10.20 -48.45
C ASP A 951 -26.12 10.23 -46.89
N ALA A 952 -25.41 11.16 -46.28
CA ALA A 952 -25.48 11.36 -44.81
C ALA A 952 -26.90 11.72 -44.35
N ILE A 953 -27.56 12.66 -45.02
CA ILE A 953 -28.95 13.07 -44.72
C ILE A 953 -29.89 11.87 -44.82
N ALA A 954 -29.82 11.10 -45.92
CA ALA A 954 -30.68 9.93 -46.11
C ALA A 954 -30.48 8.86 -45.02
N ARG A 955 -29.23 8.64 -44.59
CA ARG A 955 -28.93 7.74 -43.48
C ARG A 955 -29.48 8.23 -42.14
N TYR A 956 -29.33 9.52 -41.85
CA TYR A 956 -29.93 10.12 -40.63
C TYR A 956 -31.46 10.10 -40.68
N ASP A 957 -32.09 10.29 -41.84
CA ASP A 957 -33.53 10.17 -42.01
C ASP A 957 -34.02 8.75 -41.63
N ALA A 958 -33.30 7.72 -42.06
CA ALA A 958 -33.60 6.34 -41.74
C ALA A 958 -33.49 6.08 -40.22
N ILE A 959 -32.45 6.64 -39.56
CA ILE A 959 -32.27 6.52 -38.09
C ILE A 959 -33.44 7.20 -37.36
N LEU A 960 -33.77 8.45 -37.76
CA LEU A 960 -34.81 9.22 -37.12
C LEU A 960 -36.25 8.71 -37.42
N ALA A 961 -36.43 7.91 -38.45
CA ALA A 961 -37.67 7.17 -38.68
C ALA A 961 -37.85 6.03 -37.65
N ILE A 962 -36.75 5.39 -37.21
CA ILE A 962 -36.74 4.35 -36.16
C ILE A 962 -36.88 5.01 -34.77
N ARG A 963 -36.14 6.09 -34.54
CA ARG A 963 -36.03 6.76 -33.25
C ARG A 963 -36.09 8.30 -33.41
N PRO A 964 -37.31 8.87 -33.45
CA PRO A 964 -37.51 10.31 -33.72
C PRO A 964 -36.91 11.26 -32.65
N ASP A 965 -36.67 10.76 -31.47
CA ASP A 965 -36.08 11.49 -30.33
C ASP A 965 -34.58 11.42 -30.21
N PHE A 966 -33.85 10.77 -31.16
CA PHE A 966 -32.42 10.60 -31.11
C PHE A 966 -31.70 11.90 -31.51
N ALA A 967 -31.45 12.74 -30.50
CA ALA A 967 -30.90 14.09 -30.66
C ALA A 967 -29.53 14.15 -31.39
N PRO A 968 -28.54 13.24 -31.15
CA PRO A 968 -27.27 13.26 -31.88
C PRO A 968 -27.43 13.16 -33.39
N SER A 969 -28.21 12.21 -33.91
CA SER A 969 -28.47 12.09 -35.34
C SER A 969 -29.25 13.26 -35.91
N GLN A 970 -30.17 13.83 -35.14
CA GLN A 970 -30.92 15.02 -35.57
C GLN A 970 -29.99 16.23 -35.68
N TYR A 971 -29.06 16.42 -34.74
CA TYR A 971 -28.07 17.49 -34.79
C TYR A 971 -27.12 17.33 -36.00
N ALA A 972 -26.56 16.13 -36.18
CA ALA A 972 -25.66 15.82 -37.26
C ALA A 972 -26.34 15.90 -38.64
N ARG A 973 -27.63 15.52 -38.76
CA ARG A 973 -28.44 15.77 -39.97
C ARG A 973 -28.55 17.25 -40.25
N GLY A 974 -28.77 18.09 -39.23
CA GLY A 974 -28.77 19.55 -39.35
C GLY A 974 -27.47 20.10 -39.90
N LEU A 975 -26.31 19.61 -39.40
CA LEU A 975 -25.00 19.97 -39.94
C LEU A 975 -24.84 19.54 -41.41
N ALA A 976 -25.30 18.33 -41.76
CA ALA A 976 -25.25 17.84 -43.12
C ALA A 976 -26.14 18.66 -44.10
N LYS A 977 -27.33 19.07 -43.67
CA LYS A 977 -28.24 19.95 -44.44
C LYS A 977 -27.61 21.34 -44.66
N LEU A 978 -27.00 21.92 -43.60
CA LEU A 978 -26.29 23.18 -43.76
C LEU A 978 -25.19 23.10 -44.82
N LYS A 979 -24.37 22.06 -44.82
CA LYS A 979 -23.32 21.82 -45.80
C LYS A 979 -23.86 21.47 -47.21
N ALA A 980 -25.05 20.91 -47.31
CA ALA A 980 -25.74 20.64 -48.56
C ALA A 980 -26.50 21.84 -49.14
N GLY A 981 -26.54 22.99 -48.41
CA GLY A 981 -27.19 24.24 -48.83
C GLY A 981 -28.62 24.42 -48.33
N ASP A 982 -29.20 23.45 -47.61
CA ASP A 982 -30.51 23.60 -46.95
C ASP A 982 -30.32 24.25 -45.55
N VAL A 983 -30.21 25.59 -45.59
CA VAL A 983 -29.95 26.38 -44.39
C VAL A 983 -31.12 26.33 -43.40
N ALA A 984 -32.34 26.45 -43.91
CA ALA A 984 -33.55 26.49 -43.06
C ALA A 984 -33.82 25.14 -42.39
N GLY A 985 -33.75 24.07 -43.18
CA GLY A 985 -33.90 22.70 -42.62
C GLY A 985 -32.79 22.31 -41.66
N GLY A 986 -31.55 22.77 -41.93
CA GLY A 986 -30.40 22.53 -41.07
C GLY A 986 -30.54 23.24 -39.70
N GLN A 987 -30.91 24.51 -39.69
CA GLN A 987 -31.13 25.27 -38.43
C GLN A 987 -32.30 24.71 -37.61
N SER A 988 -33.39 24.29 -38.26
CA SER A 988 -34.51 23.64 -37.62
C SER A 988 -34.12 22.36 -36.92
N ASP A 989 -33.37 21.48 -37.55
CA ASP A 989 -32.86 20.23 -36.98
C ASP A 989 -31.96 20.47 -35.77
N ILE A 990 -31.03 21.42 -35.88
CA ILE A 990 -30.11 21.77 -34.78
C ILE A 990 -30.89 22.32 -33.58
N ALA A 991 -31.86 23.23 -33.81
CA ALA A 991 -32.69 23.80 -32.75
C ALA A 991 -33.50 22.70 -32.04
N ALA A 992 -34.13 21.82 -32.81
CA ALA A 992 -34.92 20.72 -32.30
C ALA A 992 -34.08 19.71 -31.52
N ALA A 993 -32.84 19.43 -31.96
CA ALA A 993 -31.90 18.55 -31.23
C ALA A 993 -31.48 19.16 -29.89
N LYS A 994 -31.14 20.47 -29.87
CA LYS A 994 -30.78 21.20 -28.65
C LYS A 994 -31.92 21.30 -27.65
N ALA A 995 -33.16 21.41 -28.14
CA ALA A 995 -34.35 21.38 -27.27
C ALA A 995 -34.54 20.04 -26.57
N LYS A 996 -34.16 18.92 -27.21
CA LYS A 996 -34.18 17.55 -26.65
C LYS A 996 -32.97 17.25 -25.76
N ALA A 997 -31.79 17.69 -26.14
CA ALA A 997 -30.53 17.48 -25.45
C ALA A 997 -29.67 18.76 -25.55
N PRO A 998 -29.72 19.65 -24.52
CA PRO A 998 -29.00 20.93 -24.55
C PRO A 998 -27.50 20.81 -24.85
N ASP A 999 -26.90 19.72 -24.40
CA ASP A 999 -25.44 19.47 -24.51
C ASP A 999 -25.06 18.73 -25.80
N VAL A 1000 -25.99 18.42 -26.72
CA VAL A 1000 -25.72 17.66 -27.95
C VAL A 1000 -24.63 18.27 -28.81
N GLU A 1001 -24.50 19.60 -28.76
CA GLU A 1001 -23.48 20.36 -29.49
C GLU A 1001 -22.06 20.00 -29.04
N GLN A 1002 -21.85 19.62 -27.77
CA GLN A 1002 -20.53 19.29 -27.21
C GLN A 1002 -19.94 18.04 -27.87
N ILE A 1003 -20.79 17.08 -28.27
CA ILE A 1003 -20.35 15.88 -29.02
C ILE A 1003 -19.58 16.23 -30.28
N TYR A 1004 -19.95 17.33 -30.93
CA TYR A 1004 -19.38 17.78 -32.20
C TYR A 1004 -18.50 19.04 -32.06
N ALA A 1005 -18.16 19.46 -30.84
CA ALA A 1005 -17.42 20.69 -30.57
C ALA A 1005 -16.03 20.72 -31.25
N ASP A 1006 -15.37 19.55 -31.32
CA ASP A 1006 -14.05 19.40 -31.93
C ASP A 1006 -14.04 19.59 -33.44
N LEU A 1007 -15.19 19.55 -34.12
CA LEU A 1007 -15.32 19.86 -35.55
C LEU A 1007 -15.09 21.35 -35.89
N ARG A 1008 -15.22 22.25 -34.92
CA ARG A 1008 -15.03 23.69 -35.09
C ARG A 1008 -13.58 24.13 -35.20
N GLY A 1009 -12.63 23.24 -34.83
CA GLY A 1009 -11.19 23.53 -34.82
C GLY A 1009 -10.41 22.99 -36.02
N ASN A 1010 -11.04 22.47 -37.07
CA ASN A 1010 -10.33 21.81 -38.17
C ASN A 1010 -9.92 22.80 -39.30
N PRO A 1011 -8.67 22.71 -39.83
CA PRO A 1011 -8.07 23.69 -40.74
C PRO A 1011 -8.75 23.93 -42.11
N ALA A 1012 -9.83 23.20 -42.43
CA ALA A 1012 -10.65 23.49 -43.62
C ALA A 1012 -11.34 24.87 -43.58
N ASP A 1013 -11.42 25.52 -42.41
CA ASP A 1013 -12.02 26.85 -42.21
C ASP A 1013 -10.96 27.95 -41.98
N GLY A 1014 -9.67 27.74 -42.30
CA GLY A 1014 -8.64 28.79 -42.43
C GLY A 1014 -8.12 29.38 -41.11
N ARG A 1015 -8.29 28.71 -39.93
CA ARG A 1015 -7.70 29.18 -38.66
C ARG A 1015 -6.65 28.17 -38.14
N PRO A 1016 -5.45 28.65 -37.72
CA PRO A 1016 -4.40 27.76 -37.18
C PRO A 1016 -4.80 27.19 -35.83
N ALA A 1017 -4.56 25.89 -35.63
CA ALA A 1017 -4.64 25.22 -34.34
C ALA A 1017 -3.61 25.87 -33.40
N GLY A 1018 -4.07 26.45 -32.27
CA GLY A 1018 -3.17 26.90 -31.22
C GLY A 1018 -3.38 28.29 -30.62
N ALA A 1019 -4.54 28.95 -30.83
CA ALA A 1019 -4.85 30.17 -30.06
C ALA A 1019 -5.51 29.79 -28.69
N PRO A 1020 -4.96 30.27 -27.57
CA PRO A 1020 -5.54 29.97 -26.26
C PRO A 1020 -6.89 30.69 -26.07
N ARG A 1021 -7.83 30.05 -25.41
CA ARG A 1021 -9.09 30.62 -24.91
C ARG A 1021 -8.83 31.41 -23.64
#